data_19c1be731af2e18f98a68a5c676cec21
#
_entry.id   19c1be731af2e18f98a68a5c676cec21
#
_cell.length_a   1.000
_cell.length_b   1.000
_cell.length_c   1.000
_cell.angle_alpha   90.00
_cell.angle_beta   90.00
_cell.angle_gamma   90.00
#
_symmetry.space_group_name_H-M   'P 1'
#
loop_
_entity.id
_entity.type
_entity.pdbx_description
1 polymer ?
#
loop_
_entity_poly.entity_id
_entity_poly.type
_entity_poly.pdbx_seq_one_letter_code
_entity_poly.pdbx_strand_id
1 'polypeptide(L)'
;MSSKSEKKHDKSTKNRNSKETEKNKKDIKNDEQNKKTKKKGFWKRHRKLAIFIKLIFVLIILACIVGAGAIVALFSNDDWAMSKDDLTLKIIDTIIYDKDGNEIANVSGDEKRRIVSLSEIPENLQNAYIAIEDKRFYEHKGVDLKRTVGATVTYIIHRGHSSYGGSTITQQLIKNLKNDKGDSGLAGIERKIREISRAYKVEKMLSKSQILELYLNTIYVGGEGNLHGVELASRYYFNKSVGDLDLAECAFIAGINHAPNSYNPFKESTDNSELIKKRTTTVLSEMKDQGKISEEEYNTAKAEVDEGLHFEKGSTSTNSSMSYLARAALNQVINQYAEKNDVSTDIAQTMIEGGGYKIYTTQDSTIQSEMEDIYRNSDEHIFVGVAKDKEGNKLNDHTQSAMVVIDHKTGRVVGCMGGLGDDVDSNGQNRATQSTRQPGSAIKPLAAIAPALESGIITAATVYDESRTTFSGGYTPNPHKGYSLVTVRQGIGFSANTMSVKIMAEVGPSNSIAFLKKLGISTLVTASENSEKNDENLSLVLGGATNGITPLEMAGAYATIANDGVYITPTFYTRVEDKDGNTVMEPTQETRRVLSEGNAYILKSILTGPIIGSDPTAPYCKISGQDVGGKTGTTTNNYDRWFCGFTNYYTAATWYGFDQPENLYPAKANGTNRAARLWVAVMKKVHSDLPSSKFEKPSNIVTAKICKASGKVATDACTDTYTEYFVKGTIPEYCEGHEKLTICKETGKIATEFCPETEEKTYAKKPEKEDTNLWKTSDNGQYDIPTETCDVHTKKQIKIPSVVGKTKEKALKTLKDLGLTVTVETKESEKADGTVLAQSKAEGTTATAGDSITITVSKKKKDDTQTPTPPKGNNEAVNDVVVDPDAPAANNEVKE
;
A
#
# COMPACT_ATOMS: atom_id res chain seq x y z
N MET A 1 74.12 -15.14 6.43
CA MET A 1 74.95 -14.55 7.46
C MET A 1 74.33 -14.95 8.78
N SER A 2 74.77 -16.02 9.38
CA SER A 2 75.85 -16.16 10.39
C SER A 2 75.30 -15.76 11.75
N SER A 3 75.30 -16.52 12.79
CA SER A 3 76.00 -17.76 13.28
C SER A 3 75.62 -17.90 14.72
N LYS A 4 75.33 -19.13 15.17
CA LYS A 4 76.17 -19.93 16.18
C LYS A 4 76.58 -19.16 17.41
N SER A 5 76.37 -19.67 18.66
CA SER A 5 76.99 -20.80 19.28
C SER A 5 76.37 -21.02 20.66
N GLU A 6 76.11 -22.23 21.06
CA GLU A 6 76.83 -23.27 21.75
C GLU A 6 77.14 -23.03 23.27
N LYS A 7 76.52 -23.96 24.05
CA LYS A 7 76.99 -24.84 25.09
C LYS A 7 77.87 -24.28 26.18
N LYS A 8 77.58 -24.52 27.44
CA LYS A 8 78.11 -25.52 28.35
C LYS A 8 77.83 -25.23 29.82
N HIS A 9 77.64 -26.30 30.48
CA HIS A 9 77.95 -26.76 31.85
C HIS A 9 77.00 -26.41 32.95
N ASP A 10 76.63 -27.29 33.77
CA ASP A 10 76.77 -28.67 34.25
C ASP A 10 76.49 -28.64 35.76
N LYS A 11 75.84 -29.70 36.23
CA LYS A 11 75.87 -30.23 37.58
C LYS A 11 76.18 -29.30 38.75
N SER A 12 75.18 -28.87 39.50
CA SER A 12 75.10 -29.01 40.97
C SER A 12 73.83 -28.40 41.51
N THR A 13 72.80 -29.20 41.76
CA THR A 13 71.81 -28.96 42.80
C THR A 13 70.80 -30.11 42.86
N LYS A 14 71.28 -31.29 43.15
CA LYS A 14 70.40 -32.45 43.45
C LYS A 14 70.21 -32.63 44.96
N ASN A 15 70.12 -31.56 45.76
CA ASN A 15 69.93 -31.76 47.23
C ASN A 15 69.23 -30.59 47.96
N ARG A 16 68.40 -29.77 47.20
CA ARG A 16 67.51 -28.73 47.81
C ARG A 16 66.05 -28.88 47.57
N ASN A 17 65.60 -29.77 46.69
CA ASN A 17 64.22 -29.89 46.32
C ASN A 17 63.34 -30.86 47.14
N SER A 18 63.91 -31.61 48.10
CA SER A 18 63.12 -32.56 48.93
C SER A 18 62.47 -31.91 50.16
N LYS A 19 62.99 -30.76 50.66
CA LYS A 19 62.38 -30.06 51.82
C LYS A 19 61.36 -28.95 51.45
N GLU A 20 61.44 -28.38 50.27
CA GLU A 20 60.43 -27.41 49.79
C GLU A 20 59.13 -28.08 49.34
N THR A 21 59.19 -29.30 48.79
CA THR A 21 58.03 -30.09 48.35
C THR A 21 57.17 -30.59 49.51
N GLU A 22 57.73 -30.84 50.70
CA GLU A 22 56.93 -31.25 51.86
C GLU A 22 56.32 -30.05 52.58
N LYS A 23 56.92 -28.86 52.52
CA LYS A 23 56.37 -27.64 53.11
C LYS A 23 55.23 -27.12 52.27
N ASN A 24 55.31 -27.15 50.90
CA ASN A 24 54.25 -26.78 50.02
C ASN A 24 53.03 -27.77 50.04
N LYS A 25 53.24 -29.05 50.28
CA LYS A 25 52.13 -30.01 50.49
C LYS A 25 51.40 -29.82 51.80
N LYS A 26 52.06 -29.35 52.88
CA LYS A 26 51.38 -28.99 54.15
C LYS A 26 50.66 -27.69 54.07
N ASP A 27 51.14 -26.68 53.36
CA ASP A 27 50.47 -25.39 53.17
C ASP A 27 49.28 -25.50 52.24
N ILE A 28 49.31 -26.32 51.17
CA ILE A 28 48.16 -26.60 50.27
C ILE A 28 47.06 -27.37 51.01
N LYS A 29 47.44 -28.36 51.91
CA LYS A 29 46.42 -29.06 52.72
C LYS A 29 45.74 -28.18 53.77
N ASN A 30 46.50 -27.23 54.36
CA ASN A 30 45.96 -26.27 55.34
C ASN A 30 45.08 -25.21 54.66
N ASP A 31 45.41 -24.83 53.42
CA ASP A 31 44.60 -23.85 52.65
C ASP A 31 43.29 -24.49 52.11
N GLU A 32 43.33 -25.79 51.73
CA GLU A 32 42.07 -26.51 51.36
C GLU A 32 41.19 -26.80 52.60
N GLN A 33 41.76 -27.06 53.79
CA GLN A 33 40.97 -27.21 55.01
C GLN A 33 40.42 -25.88 55.48
N ASN A 34 41.15 -24.76 55.34
CA ASN A 34 40.66 -23.41 55.65
C ASN A 34 39.61 -22.93 54.64
N LYS A 35 39.71 -23.30 53.36
CA LYS A 35 38.65 -23.05 52.37
C LYS A 35 37.38 -23.87 52.62
N LYS A 36 37.52 -25.14 53.08
CA LYS A 36 36.38 -26.00 53.46
C LYS A 36 35.70 -25.53 54.77
N THR A 37 36.44 -25.01 55.73
CA THR A 37 35.86 -24.46 56.98
C THR A 37 35.28 -23.07 56.78
N LYS A 38 35.86 -22.18 55.92
CA LYS A 38 35.27 -20.91 55.57
C LYS A 38 33.97 -21.08 54.75
N LYS A 39 33.88 -22.06 53.85
CA LYS A 39 32.64 -22.40 53.12
C LYS A 39 31.54 -22.92 54.06
N LYS A 40 31.86 -23.76 55.07
CA LYS A 40 30.88 -24.21 56.06
C LYS A 40 30.40 -23.08 56.99
N GLY A 41 31.26 -22.08 57.26
CA GLY A 41 30.91 -20.91 58.06
C GLY A 41 29.98 -19.91 57.32
N PHE A 42 30.22 -19.71 56.02
CA PHE A 42 29.40 -18.86 55.18
C PHE A 42 27.95 -19.36 55.07
N TRP A 43 27.76 -20.66 54.79
CA TRP A 43 26.41 -21.24 54.68
C TRP A 43 25.68 -21.38 56.01
N LYS A 44 26.38 -21.50 57.17
CA LYS A 44 25.74 -21.41 58.47
C LYS A 44 25.27 -19.97 58.82
N ARG A 45 26.00 -18.96 58.35
CA ARG A 45 25.67 -17.53 58.59
C ARG A 45 24.53 -17.01 57.73
N HIS A 46 24.34 -17.64 56.55
CA HIS A 46 23.26 -17.28 55.60
C HIS A 46 22.25 -18.42 55.43
N ARG A 47 21.84 -19.02 56.53
CA ARG A 47 20.91 -20.16 56.55
C ARG A 47 19.56 -19.88 55.78
N LYS A 48 19.07 -18.64 55.84
CA LYS A 48 17.89 -18.20 55.08
C LYS A 48 18.14 -18.17 53.58
N LEU A 49 19.32 -17.72 53.14
CA LEU A 49 19.71 -17.73 51.71
C LEU A 49 19.94 -19.17 51.20
N ALA A 50 20.53 -20.06 52.01
CA ALA A 50 20.64 -21.46 51.65
C ALA A 50 19.33 -22.19 51.52
N ILE A 51 18.34 -21.86 52.40
CA ILE A 51 16.96 -22.39 52.30
C ILE A 51 16.29 -21.82 51.04
N PHE A 52 16.44 -20.54 50.78
CA PHE A 52 15.89 -19.86 49.58
C PHE A 52 16.45 -20.47 48.28
N ILE A 53 17.74 -20.71 48.19
CA ILE A 53 18.36 -21.38 47.02
C ILE A 53 17.84 -22.83 46.88
N LYS A 54 17.68 -23.58 47.98
CA LYS A 54 17.11 -24.92 47.97
C LYS A 54 15.64 -24.91 47.52
N LEU A 55 14.87 -23.90 47.96
CA LEU A 55 13.47 -23.74 47.53
C LEU A 55 13.40 -23.43 46.04
N ILE A 56 14.24 -22.53 45.52
CA ILE A 56 14.34 -22.26 44.06
C ILE A 56 14.70 -23.55 43.33
N PHE A 57 15.65 -24.34 43.82
CA PHE A 57 16.06 -25.58 43.16
C PHE A 57 14.96 -26.64 43.16
N VAL A 58 14.15 -26.71 44.23
CA VAL A 58 12.96 -27.56 44.31
C VAL A 58 11.87 -27.07 43.37
N LEU A 59 11.66 -25.77 43.30
CA LEU A 59 10.71 -25.17 42.35
C LEU A 59 11.12 -25.42 40.87
N ILE A 60 12.42 -25.34 40.57
CA ILE A 60 12.94 -25.66 39.23
C ILE A 60 12.72 -27.15 38.92
N ILE A 61 12.97 -28.05 39.87
CA ILE A 61 12.75 -29.49 39.69
C ILE A 61 11.24 -29.77 39.50
N LEU A 62 10.35 -29.12 40.28
CA LEU A 62 8.91 -29.24 40.11
C LEU A 62 8.46 -28.71 38.76
N ALA A 63 8.97 -27.55 38.32
CA ALA A 63 8.70 -27.00 37.01
C ALA A 63 9.18 -27.94 35.89
N CYS A 64 10.34 -28.59 36.04
CA CYS A 64 10.84 -29.60 35.11
C CYS A 64 9.97 -30.87 35.08
N ILE A 65 9.44 -31.31 36.23
CA ILE A 65 8.56 -32.48 36.29
C ILE A 65 7.19 -32.17 35.66
N VAL A 66 6.62 -30.98 35.94
CA VAL A 66 5.38 -30.52 35.31
C VAL A 66 5.57 -30.33 33.80
N GLY A 67 6.72 -29.72 33.38
CA GLY A 67 7.07 -29.58 31.96
C GLY A 67 7.24 -30.95 31.28
N ALA A 68 7.90 -31.91 31.90
CA ALA A 68 8.06 -33.25 31.38
C ALA A 68 6.70 -34.00 31.30
N GLY A 69 5.84 -33.85 32.29
CA GLY A 69 4.47 -34.41 32.27
C GLY A 69 3.62 -33.80 31.16
N ALA A 70 3.69 -32.49 30.95
CA ALA A 70 3.01 -31.81 29.85
C ALA A 70 3.55 -32.29 28.48
N ILE A 71 4.86 -32.45 28.34
CA ILE A 71 5.48 -32.99 27.11
C ILE A 71 4.95 -34.42 26.85
N VAL A 72 4.92 -35.30 27.86
CA VAL A 72 4.42 -36.66 27.70
C VAL A 72 2.95 -36.67 27.30
N ALA A 73 2.11 -35.82 27.90
CA ALA A 73 0.70 -35.67 27.53
C ALA A 73 0.53 -35.19 26.08
N LEU A 74 1.35 -34.23 25.65
CA LEU A 74 1.40 -33.72 24.26
C LEU A 74 1.89 -34.80 23.26
N PHE A 75 2.85 -35.65 23.65
CA PHE A 75 3.31 -36.79 22.83
C PHE A 75 2.26 -37.89 22.67
N SER A 76 1.29 -37.96 23.60
CA SER A 76 0.19 -38.94 23.59
C SER A 76 -1.02 -38.43 22.82
N ASN A 77 -0.98 -37.25 22.23
CA ASN A 77 -2.08 -36.69 21.46
C ASN A 77 -2.20 -37.42 20.11
N ASP A 78 -3.30 -38.13 19.89
CA ASP A 78 -3.57 -38.86 18.65
C ASP A 78 -3.88 -37.93 17.47
N ASP A 79 -4.33 -36.68 17.71
CA ASP A 79 -4.53 -35.66 16.67
C ASP A 79 -3.21 -35.25 15.96
N TRP A 80 -2.06 -35.62 16.55
CA TRP A 80 -0.75 -35.37 15.95
C TRP A 80 -0.21 -36.61 15.21
N ALA A 81 -1.02 -37.63 14.99
CA ALA A 81 -0.61 -38.80 14.21
C ALA A 81 -0.47 -38.45 12.74
N MET A 82 0.47 -39.12 12.07
CA MET A 82 0.57 -39.17 10.62
C MET A 82 0.16 -40.57 10.15
N SER A 83 -0.66 -40.64 9.12
CA SER A 83 -1.01 -41.88 8.46
C SER A 83 0.10 -42.28 7.45
N LYS A 84 0.10 -43.55 7.02
CA LYS A 84 0.98 -43.96 5.92
C LYS A 84 0.61 -43.27 4.61
N ASP A 85 -0.65 -42.93 4.41
CA ASP A 85 -1.13 -42.24 3.21
C ASP A 85 -0.61 -40.81 3.13
N ASP A 86 -0.36 -40.13 4.28
CA ASP A 86 0.29 -38.83 4.34
C ASP A 86 1.75 -38.85 3.81
N LEU A 87 2.32 -40.03 3.66
CA LEU A 87 3.71 -40.26 3.26
C LEU A 87 3.83 -40.93 1.88
N THR A 88 2.71 -41.09 1.15
CA THR A 88 2.69 -41.77 -0.16
C THR A 88 2.36 -40.78 -1.27
N LEU A 89 3.29 -40.58 -2.21
CA LEU A 89 3.13 -39.71 -3.36
C LEU A 89 2.60 -40.51 -4.59
N LYS A 90 1.39 -40.22 -5.05
CA LYS A 90 0.76 -40.85 -6.24
C LYS A 90 0.51 -39.78 -7.29
N ILE A 91 0.69 -40.10 -8.59
CA ILE A 91 0.62 -39.15 -9.71
C ILE A 91 -0.45 -39.61 -10.71
N ILE A 92 -1.50 -38.81 -10.93
CA ILE A 92 -2.51 -38.89 -11.99
C ILE A 92 -2.89 -37.47 -12.38
N ASP A 93 -2.95 -37.15 -13.66
CA ASP A 93 -3.25 -35.81 -14.16
C ASP A 93 -4.59 -35.28 -13.63
N THR A 94 -4.57 -34.01 -13.22
CA THR A 94 -5.78 -33.27 -12.80
C THR A 94 -6.28 -32.41 -13.96
N ILE A 95 -7.59 -32.50 -14.23
CA ILE A 95 -8.24 -31.78 -15.31
C ILE A 95 -9.00 -30.57 -14.78
N ILE A 96 -8.84 -29.43 -15.43
CA ILE A 96 -9.52 -28.18 -15.09
C ILE A 96 -10.59 -27.88 -16.12
N TYR A 97 -11.80 -27.60 -15.64
CA TYR A 97 -12.99 -27.30 -16.43
C TYR A 97 -13.44 -25.86 -16.23
N ASP A 98 -14.05 -25.26 -17.26
CA ASP A 98 -14.75 -23.99 -17.16
C ASP A 98 -16.12 -24.14 -16.45
N LYS A 99 -16.87 -23.02 -16.33
CA LYS A 99 -18.20 -22.99 -15.70
C LYS A 99 -19.23 -23.89 -16.39
N ASP A 100 -19.04 -24.20 -17.68
CA ASP A 100 -19.94 -24.98 -18.54
C ASP A 100 -19.52 -26.46 -18.64
N GLY A 101 -18.39 -26.84 -18.03
CA GLY A 101 -17.86 -28.19 -18.00
C GLY A 101 -16.98 -28.54 -19.20
N ASN A 102 -16.50 -27.54 -19.94
CA ASN A 102 -15.51 -27.77 -21.00
C ASN A 102 -14.11 -27.84 -20.38
N GLU A 103 -13.29 -28.79 -20.86
CA GLU A 103 -11.89 -28.86 -20.43
C GLU A 103 -11.11 -27.65 -20.95
N ILE A 104 -10.41 -26.96 -20.02
CA ILE A 104 -9.63 -25.75 -20.32
C ILE A 104 -8.14 -25.93 -20.03
N ALA A 105 -7.77 -26.90 -19.20
CA ALA A 105 -6.38 -27.23 -18.92
C ALA A 105 -6.25 -28.63 -18.35
N ASN A 106 -5.08 -29.23 -18.56
CA ASN A 106 -4.64 -30.48 -17.95
C ASN A 106 -3.35 -30.20 -17.19
N VAL A 107 -3.31 -30.57 -15.90
CA VAL A 107 -2.18 -30.35 -15.03
C VAL A 107 -1.57 -31.70 -14.71
N SER A 108 -0.39 -31.92 -15.25
CA SER A 108 0.42 -33.12 -14.95
C SER A 108 1.30 -32.79 -13.74
N GLY A 109 1.24 -33.60 -12.68
CA GLY A 109 2.10 -33.45 -11.52
C GLY A 109 3.61 -33.61 -11.81
N ASP A 110 3.96 -33.96 -13.03
CA ASP A 110 5.27 -34.52 -13.41
C ASP A 110 6.42 -33.53 -13.56
N GLU A 111 6.20 -32.22 -13.57
CA GLU A 111 7.26 -31.28 -13.96
C GLU A 111 7.70 -30.28 -12.90
N LYS A 112 6.97 -30.13 -11.81
CA LYS A 112 7.43 -29.35 -10.65
C LYS A 112 8.02 -30.23 -9.54
N ARG A 113 7.79 -31.51 -9.60
CA ARG A 113 8.41 -32.51 -8.75
C ARG A 113 8.56 -33.82 -9.49
N ARG A 114 9.78 -34.12 -9.93
CA ARG A 114 10.09 -35.44 -10.48
C ARG A 114 10.59 -36.33 -9.37
N ILE A 115 9.79 -37.32 -8.99
CA ILE A 115 10.12 -38.29 -7.95
C ILE A 115 11.14 -39.28 -8.53
N VAL A 116 12.21 -39.49 -7.81
CA VAL A 116 13.25 -40.47 -8.11
C VAL A 116 13.44 -41.40 -6.92
N SER A 117 13.69 -42.67 -7.18
CA SER A 117 14.01 -43.63 -6.12
C SER A 117 15.39 -43.31 -5.51
N LEU A 118 15.59 -43.71 -4.26
CA LEU A 118 16.88 -43.48 -3.59
C LEU A 118 18.07 -44.12 -4.35
N SER A 119 17.82 -45.22 -5.10
CA SER A 119 18.83 -45.88 -5.92
C SER A 119 19.23 -45.11 -7.18
N GLU A 120 18.40 -44.17 -7.64
CA GLU A 120 18.73 -43.27 -8.76
C GLU A 120 19.51 -42.03 -8.29
N ILE A 121 19.48 -41.73 -6.99
CA ILE A 121 20.19 -40.59 -6.39
C ILE A 121 21.62 -41.00 -6.06
N PRO A 122 22.65 -40.30 -6.58
CA PRO A 122 24.06 -40.64 -6.29
C PRO A 122 24.34 -40.68 -4.78
N GLU A 123 25.17 -41.66 -4.37
CA GLU A 123 25.58 -41.79 -2.97
C GLU A 123 26.26 -40.52 -2.46
N ASN A 124 27.01 -39.83 -3.33
CA ASN A 124 27.64 -38.55 -3.01
C ASN A 124 26.62 -37.47 -2.63
N LEU A 125 25.46 -37.40 -3.32
CA LEU A 125 24.41 -36.44 -3.01
C LEU A 125 23.73 -36.78 -1.67
N GLN A 126 23.40 -38.07 -1.45
CA GLN A 126 22.85 -38.55 -0.17
C GLN A 126 23.79 -38.21 1.00
N ASN A 127 25.09 -38.50 0.83
CA ASN A 127 26.13 -38.22 1.83
C ASN A 127 26.34 -36.71 2.06
N ALA A 128 26.23 -35.86 1.00
CA ALA A 128 26.34 -34.42 1.11
C ALA A 128 25.20 -33.83 1.99
N TYR A 129 23.95 -34.25 1.77
CA TYR A 129 22.83 -33.85 2.61
C TYR A 129 22.98 -34.34 4.05
N ILE A 130 23.37 -35.60 4.25
CA ILE A 130 23.60 -36.15 5.60
C ILE A 130 24.71 -35.39 6.31
N ALA A 131 25.81 -35.13 5.62
CA ALA A 131 26.96 -34.45 6.19
C ALA A 131 26.63 -33.01 6.65
N ILE A 132 25.90 -32.25 5.85
CA ILE A 132 25.64 -30.84 6.14
C ILE A 132 24.40 -30.63 7.04
N GLU A 133 23.37 -31.46 6.89
CA GLU A 133 22.08 -31.28 7.59
C GLU A 133 21.99 -32.13 8.87
N ASP A 134 22.44 -33.39 8.82
CA ASP A 134 22.20 -34.33 9.92
C ASP A 134 23.25 -35.45 10.00
N LYS A 135 24.46 -35.12 10.39
CA LYS A 135 25.63 -36.02 10.41
C LYS A 135 25.46 -37.31 11.23
N ARG A 136 24.46 -37.39 12.10
CA ARG A 136 24.11 -38.59 12.87
C ARG A 136 22.74 -39.16 12.47
N PHE A 137 22.31 -38.92 11.26
CA PHE A 137 21.02 -39.35 10.73
C PHE A 137 20.72 -40.83 11.02
N TYR A 138 21.67 -41.71 10.81
CA TYR A 138 21.51 -43.16 11.04
C TYR A 138 21.58 -43.57 12.52
N GLU A 139 22.02 -42.67 13.43
CA GLU A 139 22.23 -43.01 14.86
C GLU A 139 21.00 -42.71 15.74
N HIS A 140 20.21 -41.69 15.39
CA HIS A 140 19.08 -41.25 16.20
C HIS A 140 17.73 -41.77 15.68
N LYS A 141 16.68 -41.65 16.48
CA LYS A 141 15.29 -42.04 16.18
C LYS A 141 14.41 -40.79 15.97
N GLY A 142 14.67 -40.04 14.89
CA GLY A 142 13.92 -38.86 14.49
C GLY A 142 14.41 -37.56 15.10
N VAL A 143 15.02 -37.58 16.28
CA VAL A 143 15.54 -36.41 16.99
C VAL A 143 16.93 -36.64 17.50
N ASP A 144 17.87 -35.80 17.18
CA ASP A 144 19.20 -35.77 17.74
C ASP A 144 19.23 -34.96 19.05
N LEU A 145 19.07 -35.66 20.19
CA LEU A 145 19.02 -35.03 21.51
C LEU A 145 20.28 -34.25 21.84
N LYS A 146 21.49 -34.75 21.45
CA LYS A 146 22.73 -34.05 21.73
C LYS A 146 22.80 -32.72 20.99
N ARG A 147 22.37 -32.67 19.72
CA ARG A 147 22.35 -31.49 18.88
C ARG A 147 21.25 -30.51 19.36
N THR A 148 20.05 -31.03 19.68
CA THR A 148 18.93 -30.22 20.14
C THR A 148 19.25 -29.48 21.44
N VAL A 149 19.84 -30.20 22.45
CA VAL A 149 20.26 -29.59 23.72
C VAL A 149 21.37 -28.57 23.49
N GLY A 150 22.36 -28.89 22.63
CA GLY A 150 23.43 -27.95 22.28
C GLY A 150 22.90 -26.67 21.65
N ALA A 151 22.01 -26.76 20.66
CA ALA A 151 21.39 -25.64 20.00
C ALA A 151 20.57 -24.79 20.98
N THR A 152 19.81 -25.42 21.87
CA THR A 152 19.02 -24.72 22.91
C THR A 152 19.89 -23.95 23.89
N VAL A 153 20.98 -24.55 24.34
CA VAL A 153 21.97 -23.90 25.24
C VAL A 153 22.61 -22.69 24.53
N THR A 154 23.02 -22.86 23.28
CA THR A 154 23.61 -21.80 22.47
C THR A 154 22.62 -20.66 22.24
N TYR A 155 21.36 -20.96 21.93
CA TYR A 155 20.27 -19.99 21.78
C TYR A 155 20.07 -19.14 23.06
N ILE A 156 20.06 -19.79 24.22
CA ILE A 156 19.92 -19.10 25.52
C ILE A 156 21.12 -18.20 25.80
N ILE A 157 22.35 -18.70 25.57
CA ILE A 157 23.60 -17.95 25.82
C ILE A 157 23.70 -16.73 24.92
N HIS A 158 23.31 -16.85 23.64
CA HIS A 158 23.40 -15.77 22.66
C HIS A 158 22.11 -14.93 22.56
N ARG A 159 21.24 -14.95 23.59
CA ARG A 159 20.03 -14.11 23.70
C ARG A 159 19.11 -14.14 22.47
N GLY A 160 18.90 -15.33 21.89
CA GLY A 160 18.00 -15.49 20.75
C GLY A 160 18.68 -15.45 19.38
N HIS A 161 19.97 -15.21 19.28
CA HIS A 161 20.73 -15.27 18.04
C HIS A 161 21.56 -16.54 18.01
N SER A 162 21.12 -17.57 17.29
CA SER A 162 21.88 -18.79 17.07
C SER A 162 21.87 -19.13 15.59
N SER A 163 23.06 -19.23 15.01
CA SER A 163 23.28 -19.74 13.64
C SER A 163 23.31 -21.26 13.57
N TYR A 164 23.06 -21.96 14.68
CA TYR A 164 23.18 -23.44 14.75
C TYR A 164 21.80 -24.07 14.53
N GLY A 165 21.58 -24.68 13.35
CA GLY A 165 20.39 -25.48 13.05
C GLY A 165 20.34 -26.75 13.90
N GLY A 166 19.33 -26.92 14.76
CA GLY A 166 19.19 -28.08 15.64
C GLY A 166 18.25 -29.17 15.13
N SER A 167 17.61 -29.00 13.94
CA SER A 167 16.65 -29.95 13.38
C SER A 167 17.35 -31.09 12.63
N THR A 168 16.76 -32.30 12.71
CA THR A 168 17.20 -33.48 11.95
C THR A 168 16.53 -33.51 10.56
N ILE A 169 17.04 -34.38 9.66
CA ILE A 169 16.41 -34.65 8.35
C ILE A 169 14.95 -35.06 8.53
N THR A 170 14.65 -35.96 9.51
CA THR A 170 13.28 -36.39 9.80
C THR A 170 12.39 -35.25 10.27
N GLN A 171 12.89 -34.33 11.10
CA GLN A 171 12.17 -33.14 11.52
C GLN A 171 11.93 -32.15 10.37
N GLN A 172 12.94 -31.98 9.49
CA GLN A 172 12.79 -31.16 8.30
C GLN A 172 11.78 -31.77 7.32
N LEU A 173 11.79 -33.09 7.12
CA LEU A 173 10.77 -33.78 6.35
C LEU A 173 9.37 -33.51 6.90
N ILE A 174 9.16 -33.65 8.22
CA ILE A 174 7.86 -33.32 8.84
C ILE A 174 7.45 -31.87 8.63
N LYS A 175 8.41 -30.94 8.76
CA LYS A 175 8.17 -29.52 8.47
C LYS A 175 7.75 -29.29 7.03
N ASN A 176 8.40 -29.99 6.08
CA ASN A 176 8.06 -29.88 4.65
C ASN A 176 6.70 -30.53 4.32
N LEU A 177 6.34 -31.63 5.01
CA LEU A 177 5.09 -32.35 4.81
C LEU A 177 3.89 -31.69 5.50
N LYS A 178 4.07 -30.97 6.60
CA LYS A 178 3.00 -30.36 7.39
C LYS A 178 3.21 -28.84 7.51
N ASN A 179 2.31 -28.05 6.96
CA ASN A 179 2.37 -26.59 7.04
C ASN A 179 2.00 -26.11 8.46
N ASP A 180 2.88 -26.38 9.43
CA ASP A 180 2.64 -25.97 10.83
C ASP A 180 2.82 -24.46 10.98
N LYS A 181 1.71 -23.72 11.21
CA LYS A 181 1.70 -22.28 11.51
C LYS A 181 2.07 -22.02 12.96
N GLY A 182 2.80 -20.97 13.25
CA GLY A 182 3.20 -20.53 14.57
C GLY A 182 4.71 -20.35 14.68
N ASP A 183 5.23 -19.18 14.25
CA ASP A 183 6.66 -18.95 14.13
C ASP A 183 7.31 -18.33 15.37
N SER A 184 6.53 -17.87 16.36
CA SER A 184 7.06 -17.17 17.53
C SER A 184 6.30 -17.47 18.83
N GLY A 185 6.95 -17.24 19.96
CA GLY A 185 6.35 -17.39 21.29
C GLY A 185 5.94 -18.82 21.64
N LEU A 186 4.82 -18.97 22.34
CA LEU A 186 4.28 -20.26 22.79
C LEU A 186 3.85 -21.16 21.62
N ALA A 187 3.29 -20.58 20.57
CA ALA A 187 2.89 -21.32 19.37
C ALA A 187 4.08 -21.95 18.65
N GLY A 188 5.24 -21.26 18.59
CA GLY A 188 6.48 -21.81 18.04
C GLY A 188 7.02 -22.98 18.86
N ILE A 189 6.88 -22.95 20.19
CA ILE A 189 7.26 -24.05 21.07
C ILE A 189 6.34 -25.26 20.85
N GLU A 190 5.04 -25.04 20.78
CA GLU A 190 4.05 -26.11 20.53
C GLU A 190 4.31 -26.77 19.17
N ARG A 191 4.49 -25.98 18.12
CA ARG A 191 4.85 -26.46 16.79
C ARG A 191 6.11 -27.35 16.85
N LYS A 192 7.17 -26.92 17.57
CA LYS A 192 8.41 -27.71 17.68
C LYS A 192 8.21 -29.03 18.44
N ILE A 193 7.36 -29.04 19.47
CA ILE A 193 7.03 -30.28 20.20
C ILE A 193 6.24 -31.22 19.28
N ARG A 194 5.30 -30.72 18.50
CA ARG A 194 4.51 -31.46 17.53
C ARG A 194 5.40 -32.09 16.45
N GLU A 195 6.32 -31.29 15.88
CA GLU A 195 7.33 -31.74 14.92
C GLU A 195 8.19 -32.89 15.50
N ILE A 196 8.66 -32.76 16.73
CA ILE A 196 9.44 -33.80 17.44
C ILE A 196 8.63 -35.08 17.63
N SER A 197 7.35 -34.94 18.07
CA SER A 197 6.45 -36.09 18.24
C SER A 197 6.22 -36.85 16.94
N ARG A 198 5.91 -36.09 15.87
CA ARG A 198 5.70 -36.65 14.53
C ARG A 198 6.99 -37.33 14.00
N ALA A 199 8.15 -36.71 14.15
CA ALA A 199 9.43 -37.28 13.72
C ALA A 199 9.70 -38.62 14.39
N TYR A 200 9.41 -38.76 15.68
CA TYR A 200 9.56 -40.04 16.39
C TYR A 200 8.54 -41.09 15.91
N LYS A 201 7.30 -40.68 15.58
CA LYS A 201 6.27 -41.59 15.04
C LYS A 201 6.64 -42.08 13.64
N VAL A 202 7.11 -41.17 12.76
CA VAL A 202 7.55 -41.48 11.39
C VAL A 202 8.71 -42.47 11.36
N GLU A 203 9.70 -42.33 12.25
CA GLU A 203 10.83 -43.27 12.39
C GLU A 203 10.43 -44.68 12.84
N LYS A 204 9.21 -44.85 13.39
CA LYS A 204 8.63 -46.16 13.65
C LYS A 204 7.91 -46.77 12.45
N MET A 205 7.50 -45.94 11.51
CA MET A 205 6.70 -46.32 10.32
C MET A 205 7.57 -46.55 9.10
N LEU A 206 8.65 -45.82 8.96
CA LEU A 206 9.52 -45.78 7.80
C LEU A 206 10.97 -46.12 8.19
N SER A 207 11.69 -46.79 7.28
CA SER A 207 13.14 -46.98 7.39
C SER A 207 13.88 -45.65 7.12
N LYS A 208 15.15 -45.58 7.54
CA LYS A 208 16.00 -44.41 7.24
C LYS A 208 16.15 -44.14 5.77
N SER A 209 16.20 -45.17 4.92
CA SER A 209 16.25 -45.00 3.46
C SER A 209 14.97 -44.41 2.91
N GLN A 210 13.81 -44.86 3.39
CA GLN A 210 12.52 -44.26 2.99
C GLN A 210 12.37 -42.82 3.45
N ILE A 211 12.82 -42.48 4.67
CA ILE A 211 12.83 -41.11 5.17
C ILE A 211 13.75 -40.21 4.32
N LEU A 212 14.93 -40.71 3.96
CA LEU A 212 15.87 -39.97 3.12
C LEU A 212 15.34 -39.75 1.71
N GLU A 213 14.74 -40.79 1.11
CA GLU A 213 14.11 -40.73 -0.20
C GLU A 213 13.00 -39.68 -0.24
N LEU A 214 12.08 -39.72 0.73
CA LEU A 214 11.00 -38.71 0.85
C LEU A 214 11.58 -37.32 1.06
N TYR A 215 12.59 -37.17 1.92
CA TYR A 215 13.23 -35.89 2.18
C TYR A 215 13.83 -35.29 0.90
N LEU A 216 14.64 -36.06 0.17
CA LEU A 216 15.32 -35.62 -1.06
C LEU A 216 14.34 -35.29 -2.19
N ASN A 217 13.17 -35.91 -2.21
CA ASN A 217 12.10 -35.62 -3.16
C ASN A 217 11.18 -34.45 -2.73
N THR A 218 11.29 -33.96 -1.48
CA THR A 218 10.37 -32.93 -0.93
C THR A 218 11.04 -31.61 -0.56
N ILE A 219 12.35 -31.53 -0.57
CA ILE A 219 13.09 -30.31 -0.21
C ILE A 219 12.89 -29.21 -1.23
N TYR A 220 12.76 -27.97 -0.75
CA TYR A 220 12.73 -26.78 -1.60
C TYR A 220 14.15 -26.43 -2.06
N VAL A 221 14.34 -26.33 -3.36
CA VAL A 221 15.66 -26.12 -3.98
C VAL A 221 15.80 -24.78 -4.70
N GLY A 222 14.81 -23.90 -4.57
CA GLY A 222 14.81 -22.59 -5.22
C GLY A 222 14.42 -22.66 -6.71
N GLY A 223 14.85 -21.68 -7.46
CA GLY A 223 14.57 -21.60 -8.90
C GLY A 223 13.24 -20.93 -9.25
N GLU A 224 12.99 -20.79 -10.54
CA GLU A 224 11.73 -20.23 -11.04
C GLU A 224 10.61 -21.27 -10.91
N GLY A 225 9.52 -20.91 -10.23
CA GLY A 225 8.35 -21.77 -10.08
C GLY A 225 8.35 -22.70 -8.86
N ASN A 226 9.13 -22.40 -7.81
CA ASN A 226 9.18 -23.17 -6.55
C ASN A 226 9.53 -24.65 -6.77
N LEU A 227 10.76 -24.90 -7.18
CA LEU A 227 11.23 -26.26 -7.48
C LEU A 227 11.47 -27.06 -6.21
N HIS A 228 11.00 -28.29 -6.20
CA HIS A 228 11.19 -29.24 -5.11
C HIS A 228 11.79 -30.56 -5.59
N GLY A 229 12.65 -31.12 -4.74
CA GLY A 229 13.33 -32.38 -5.00
C GLY A 229 14.63 -32.26 -5.79
N VAL A 230 15.53 -33.20 -5.54
CA VAL A 230 16.90 -33.16 -6.07
C VAL A 230 16.97 -33.37 -7.59
N GLU A 231 16.01 -34.07 -8.18
CA GLU A 231 15.97 -34.26 -9.64
C GLU A 231 15.69 -32.95 -10.37
N LEU A 232 14.71 -32.17 -9.89
CA LEU A 232 14.44 -30.84 -10.48
C LEU A 232 15.56 -29.85 -10.21
N ALA A 233 16.23 -29.95 -9.06
CA ALA A 233 17.43 -29.16 -8.80
C ALA A 233 18.52 -29.42 -9.82
N SER A 234 18.81 -30.72 -10.07
CA SER A 234 19.79 -31.14 -11.05
C SER A 234 19.47 -30.61 -12.45
N ARG A 235 18.22 -30.75 -12.88
CA ARG A 235 17.77 -30.24 -14.17
C ARG A 235 17.83 -28.72 -14.26
N TYR A 236 17.41 -28.02 -13.22
CA TYR A 236 17.39 -26.56 -13.25
C TYR A 236 18.76 -25.93 -13.26
N TYR A 237 19.67 -26.45 -12.42
CA TYR A 237 21.00 -25.83 -12.26
C TYR A 237 22.02 -26.36 -13.25
N PHE A 238 21.88 -27.60 -13.71
CA PHE A 238 22.89 -28.31 -14.52
C PHE A 238 22.35 -28.94 -15.81
N ASN A 239 21.05 -28.84 -16.07
CA ASN A 239 20.39 -29.43 -17.25
C ASN A 239 20.66 -30.94 -17.41
N LYS A 240 20.84 -31.70 -16.30
CA LYS A 240 21.13 -33.16 -16.29
C LYS A 240 20.17 -33.91 -15.34
N SER A 241 20.11 -35.22 -15.48
CA SER A 241 19.48 -36.11 -14.49
C SER A 241 20.28 -36.11 -13.19
N VAL A 242 19.61 -36.31 -12.04
CA VAL A 242 20.28 -36.40 -10.73
C VAL A 242 21.35 -37.47 -10.68
N GLY A 243 21.15 -38.58 -11.42
CA GLY A 243 22.11 -39.67 -11.51
C GLY A 243 23.44 -39.32 -12.18
N ASP A 244 23.48 -38.27 -12.97
CA ASP A 244 24.64 -37.82 -13.75
C ASP A 244 25.44 -36.70 -13.06
N LEU A 245 25.10 -36.35 -11.80
CA LEU A 245 25.79 -35.32 -11.03
C LEU A 245 27.15 -35.82 -10.55
N ASP A 246 28.16 -34.98 -10.70
CA ASP A 246 29.47 -35.18 -10.07
C ASP A 246 29.49 -34.77 -8.58
N LEU A 247 30.62 -34.89 -7.92
CA LEU A 247 30.78 -34.62 -6.49
C LEU A 247 30.61 -33.13 -6.15
N ALA A 248 31.14 -32.23 -6.98
CA ALA A 248 31.05 -30.79 -6.75
C ALA A 248 29.62 -30.28 -6.93
N GLU A 249 28.93 -30.77 -7.94
CA GLU A 249 27.50 -30.50 -8.20
C GLU A 249 26.59 -31.05 -7.10
N CYS A 250 26.86 -32.26 -6.61
CA CYS A 250 26.18 -32.86 -5.46
C CYS A 250 26.34 -31.97 -4.19
N ALA A 251 27.56 -31.50 -3.95
CA ALA A 251 27.82 -30.61 -2.81
C ALA A 251 27.13 -29.25 -2.96
N PHE A 252 27.05 -28.71 -4.17
CA PHE A 252 26.25 -27.47 -4.46
C PHE A 252 24.78 -27.68 -4.15
N ILE A 253 24.15 -28.73 -4.71
CA ILE A 253 22.72 -29.00 -4.51
C ILE A 253 22.39 -29.20 -3.03
N ALA A 254 23.22 -29.90 -2.26
CA ALA A 254 23.04 -30.02 -0.81
C ALA A 254 23.25 -28.68 -0.09
N GLY A 255 24.14 -27.84 -0.60
CA GLY A 255 24.49 -26.55 -0.03
C GLY A 255 23.39 -25.51 -0.14
N ILE A 256 22.66 -25.47 -1.25
CA ILE A 256 21.62 -24.45 -1.51
C ILE A 256 20.41 -24.58 -0.58
N ASN A 257 20.15 -25.73 0.01
CA ASN A 257 19.01 -25.97 0.91
C ASN A 257 18.90 -24.95 2.05
N HIS A 258 20.02 -24.38 2.50
CA HIS A 258 20.06 -23.38 3.57
C HIS A 258 19.36 -22.04 3.19
N ALA A 259 19.55 -21.58 1.95
CA ALA A 259 19.00 -20.33 1.44
C ALA A 259 18.96 -20.35 -0.10
N PRO A 260 18.05 -21.12 -0.73
CA PRO A 260 18.09 -21.39 -2.17
C PRO A 260 18.11 -20.13 -3.04
N ASN A 261 17.29 -19.13 -2.70
CA ASN A 261 17.23 -17.87 -3.44
C ASN A 261 18.52 -17.01 -3.34
N SER A 262 19.35 -17.24 -2.31
CA SER A 262 20.62 -16.54 -2.13
C SER A 262 21.77 -17.22 -2.87
N TYR A 263 21.63 -18.51 -3.17
CA TYR A 263 22.63 -19.32 -3.86
C TYR A 263 22.24 -19.61 -5.33
N ASN A 264 21.21 -18.99 -5.86
CA ASN A 264 20.78 -19.19 -7.26
C ASN A 264 21.76 -18.47 -8.22
N PRO A 265 22.53 -19.20 -9.07
CA PRO A 265 23.50 -18.62 -9.99
C PRO A 265 22.86 -17.79 -11.13
N PHE A 266 21.57 -17.99 -11.42
CA PHE A 266 20.83 -17.31 -12.49
C PHE A 266 20.16 -16.01 -12.06
N LYS A 267 20.49 -15.48 -10.88
CA LYS A 267 19.91 -14.24 -10.36
C LYS A 267 20.62 -13.02 -10.95
N GLU A 268 19.97 -12.34 -11.88
CA GLU A 268 20.55 -11.19 -12.62
C GLU A 268 20.92 -9.99 -11.73
N SER A 269 20.27 -9.82 -10.57
CA SER A 269 20.43 -8.63 -9.74
C SER A 269 21.63 -8.63 -8.80
N THR A 270 22.37 -9.75 -8.69
CA THR A 270 23.44 -9.90 -7.68
C THR A 270 24.43 -10.98 -8.08
N ASP A 271 25.72 -10.64 -8.17
CA ASP A 271 26.77 -11.64 -8.25
C ASP A 271 26.90 -12.38 -6.90
N ASN A 272 26.55 -13.66 -6.89
CA ASN A 272 26.60 -14.53 -5.71
C ASN A 272 27.62 -15.66 -5.85
N SER A 273 28.49 -15.61 -6.85
CA SER A 273 29.50 -16.64 -7.16
C SER A 273 30.38 -17.00 -5.96
N GLU A 274 30.91 -15.99 -5.27
CA GLU A 274 31.75 -16.21 -4.07
C GLU A 274 30.95 -16.83 -2.91
N LEU A 275 29.66 -16.50 -2.80
CA LEU A 275 28.78 -17.07 -1.77
C LEU A 275 28.50 -18.55 -2.05
N ILE A 276 28.24 -18.89 -3.32
CA ILE A 276 28.06 -20.26 -3.81
C ILE A 276 29.35 -21.08 -3.55
N LYS A 277 30.51 -20.59 -4.02
CA LYS A 277 31.81 -21.20 -3.84
C LYS A 277 32.10 -21.54 -2.36
N LYS A 278 31.93 -20.56 -1.49
CA LYS A 278 32.11 -20.74 -0.05
C LYS A 278 31.19 -21.80 0.53
N ARG A 279 29.92 -21.80 0.15
CA ARG A 279 28.93 -22.75 0.67
C ARG A 279 29.20 -24.17 0.18
N THR A 280 29.46 -24.36 -1.10
CA THR A 280 29.81 -25.66 -1.70
C THR A 280 31.09 -26.26 -1.08
N THR A 281 32.14 -25.45 -0.93
CA THR A 281 33.36 -25.85 -0.23
C THR A 281 33.09 -26.26 1.22
N THR A 282 32.14 -25.60 1.91
CA THR A 282 31.73 -25.98 3.27
C THR A 282 31.14 -27.38 3.30
N VAL A 283 30.26 -27.72 2.34
CA VAL A 283 29.67 -29.07 2.24
C VAL A 283 30.76 -30.13 1.99
N LEU A 284 31.63 -29.89 1.02
CA LEU A 284 32.76 -30.78 0.71
C LEU A 284 33.66 -31.02 1.94
N SER A 285 33.94 -29.94 2.71
CA SER A 285 34.72 -30.05 3.95
C SER A 285 34.02 -30.93 5.00
N GLU A 286 32.72 -30.74 5.21
CA GLU A 286 31.93 -31.56 6.13
C GLU A 286 31.89 -33.05 5.68
N MET A 287 31.79 -33.31 4.39
CA MET A 287 31.83 -34.66 3.84
C MET A 287 33.20 -35.32 4.12
N LYS A 288 34.29 -34.60 3.88
CA LYS A 288 35.65 -35.08 4.17
C LYS A 288 35.88 -35.33 5.67
N ASP A 289 35.53 -34.35 6.50
CA ASP A 289 35.70 -34.41 7.97
C ASP A 289 34.93 -35.57 8.62
N GLN A 290 33.84 -36.00 7.95
CA GLN A 290 33.03 -37.16 8.35
C GLN A 290 33.44 -38.47 7.66
N GLY A 291 34.51 -38.49 6.84
CA GLY A 291 35.00 -39.67 6.14
C GLY A 291 34.05 -40.18 5.05
N LYS A 292 33.22 -39.31 4.48
CA LYS A 292 32.30 -39.63 3.38
C LYS A 292 32.97 -39.58 2.02
N ILE A 293 34.05 -38.81 1.92
CA ILE A 293 34.94 -38.71 0.76
C ILE A 293 36.37 -38.70 1.23
N SER A 294 37.27 -39.12 0.36
CA SER A 294 38.70 -39.09 0.57
C SER A 294 39.29 -37.67 0.46
N GLU A 295 40.52 -37.48 0.88
CA GLU A 295 41.26 -36.23 0.70
C GLU A 295 41.49 -35.91 -0.80
N GLU A 296 41.68 -36.90 -1.63
CA GLU A 296 41.89 -36.78 -3.08
C GLU A 296 40.62 -36.32 -3.76
N GLU A 297 39.48 -36.96 -3.47
CA GLU A 297 38.15 -36.55 -3.98
C GLU A 297 37.79 -35.12 -3.55
N TYR A 298 38.05 -34.77 -2.28
CA TYR A 298 37.86 -33.39 -1.78
C TYR A 298 38.68 -32.38 -2.56
N ASN A 299 39.99 -32.67 -2.78
CA ASN A 299 40.85 -31.72 -3.48
C ASN A 299 40.44 -31.55 -4.96
N THR A 300 40.00 -32.60 -5.60
CA THR A 300 39.51 -32.58 -6.99
C THR A 300 38.23 -31.74 -7.10
N ALA A 301 37.22 -32.06 -6.32
CA ALA A 301 35.98 -31.34 -6.33
C ALA A 301 36.14 -29.87 -5.88
N LYS A 302 37.03 -29.60 -4.92
CA LYS A 302 37.33 -28.22 -4.50
C LYS A 302 38.01 -27.42 -5.60
N ALA A 303 38.92 -28.02 -6.38
CA ALA A 303 39.55 -27.32 -7.50
C ALA A 303 38.49 -26.92 -8.54
N GLU A 304 37.53 -27.79 -8.84
CA GLU A 304 36.42 -27.51 -9.73
C GLU A 304 35.52 -26.33 -9.20
N VAL A 305 35.19 -26.36 -7.90
CA VAL A 305 34.46 -25.25 -7.25
C VAL A 305 35.26 -23.95 -7.30
N ASP A 306 36.61 -24.03 -7.17
CA ASP A 306 37.50 -22.85 -7.21
C ASP A 306 37.63 -22.27 -8.62
N GLU A 307 37.52 -23.06 -9.68
CA GLU A 307 37.43 -22.63 -11.06
C GLU A 307 36.04 -22.03 -11.39
N GLY A 308 35.02 -22.50 -10.72
CA GLY A 308 33.60 -22.13 -10.93
C GLY A 308 32.82 -23.28 -11.56
N LEU A 309 31.73 -23.69 -10.91
CA LEU A 309 30.83 -24.72 -11.41
C LEU A 309 30.21 -24.31 -12.75
N HIS A 310 30.07 -25.24 -13.67
CA HIS A 310 29.43 -25.01 -14.94
C HIS A 310 27.90 -25.10 -14.81
N PHE A 311 27.25 -23.96 -14.60
CA PHE A 311 25.81 -23.90 -14.52
C PHE A 311 25.18 -23.79 -15.90
N GLU A 312 24.24 -24.70 -16.21
CA GLU A 312 23.44 -24.67 -17.42
C GLU A 312 21.96 -24.69 -17.04
N LYS A 313 21.24 -23.57 -17.30
CA LYS A 313 19.82 -23.46 -16.95
C LYS A 313 18.96 -24.39 -17.82
N GLY A 314 18.49 -25.47 -17.24
CA GLY A 314 17.55 -26.37 -17.88
C GLY A 314 16.10 -25.83 -17.86
N SER A 315 15.30 -26.32 -18.79
CA SER A 315 13.86 -26.02 -18.84
C SER A 315 13.12 -26.79 -17.74
N THR A 316 12.41 -26.05 -16.91
CA THR A 316 11.52 -26.58 -15.87
C THR A 316 10.04 -26.32 -16.19
N SER A 317 9.74 -25.81 -17.38
CA SER A 317 8.37 -25.50 -17.80
C SER A 317 7.71 -26.66 -18.51
N THR A 318 6.61 -27.07 -17.95
CA THR A 318 5.51 -27.70 -18.68
C THR A 318 4.24 -27.04 -18.26
N ASN A 319 3.78 -26.17 -19.06
CA ASN A 319 2.37 -25.83 -19.02
C ASN A 319 1.93 -25.54 -20.46
N SER A 320 1.02 -26.30 -20.97
CA SER A 320 0.01 -25.82 -21.88
C SER A 320 -0.48 -24.46 -21.34
N SER A 321 -0.67 -23.46 -22.18
CA SER A 321 -1.11 -22.12 -21.83
C SER A 321 -2.38 -22.16 -20.97
N MET A 322 -2.20 -22.17 -19.64
CA MET A 322 -3.30 -22.12 -18.69
C MET A 322 -3.67 -20.65 -18.46
N SER A 323 -4.96 -20.32 -18.55
CA SER A 323 -5.42 -18.97 -18.26
C SER A 323 -5.06 -18.53 -16.83
N TYR A 324 -4.92 -17.24 -16.60
CA TYR A 324 -4.70 -16.68 -15.26
C TYR A 324 -5.79 -17.10 -14.26
N LEU A 325 -7.06 -17.20 -14.72
CA LEU A 325 -8.16 -17.66 -13.87
C LEU A 325 -8.01 -19.13 -13.50
N ALA A 326 -7.76 -20.00 -14.47
CA ALA A 326 -7.59 -21.43 -14.21
C ALA A 326 -6.44 -21.70 -13.24
N ARG A 327 -5.34 -20.96 -13.37
CA ARG A 327 -4.20 -21.01 -12.44
C ARG A 327 -4.57 -20.50 -11.04
N ALA A 328 -5.32 -19.40 -10.96
CA ALA A 328 -5.81 -18.89 -9.67
C ALA A 328 -6.74 -19.89 -8.98
N ALA A 329 -7.59 -20.58 -9.75
CA ALA A 329 -8.45 -21.65 -9.27
C ALA A 329 -7.64 -22.82 -8.70
N LEU A 330 -6.64 -23.29 -9.46
CA LEU A 330 -5.73 -24.34 -9.00
C LEU A 330 -5.02 -23.95 -7.69
N ASN A 331 -4.47 -22.73 -7.62
CA ASN A 331 -3.80 -22.23 -6.42
C ASN A 331 -4.77 -22.11 -5.22
N GLN A 332 -6.01 -21.69 -5.46
CA GLN A 332 -7.03 -21.63 -4.40
C GLN A 332 -7.36 -23.04 -3.88
N VAL A 333 -7.52 -24.01 -4.77
CA VAL A 333 -7.73 -25.42 -4.42
C VAL A 333 -6.56 -25.97 -3.61
N ILE A 334 -5.33 -25.75 -4.06
CA ILE A 334 -4.10 -26.19 -3.37
C ILE A 334 -4.04 -25.62 -1.95
N ASN A 335 -4.26 -24.30 -1.80
CA ASN A 335 -4.20 -23.65 -0.49
C ASN A 335 -5.28 -24.15 0.48
N GLN A 336 -6.51 -24.33 -0.01
CA GLN A 336 -7.60 -24.86 0.81
C GLN A 336 -7.42 -26.35 1.12
N TYR A 337 -6.83 -27.12 0.19
CA TYR A 337 -6.45 -28.52 0.46
C TYR A 337 -5.37 -28.60 1.54
N ALA A 338 -4.34 -27.74 1.45
CA ALA A 338 -3.28 -27.64 2.44
C ALA A 338 -3.83 -27.34 3.84
N GLU A 339 -4.73 -26.35 3.92
CA GLU A 339 -5.37 -25.95 5.17
C GLU A 339 -6.29 -27.03 5.74
N LYS A 340 -7.12 -27.64 4.89
CA LYS A 340 -8.06 -28.71 5.30
C LYS A 340 -7.36 -29.95 5.82
N ASN A 341 -6.21 -30.32 5.23
CA ASN A 341 -5.48 -31.54 5.56
C ASN A 341 -4.25 -31.31 6.45
N ASP A 342 -4.01 -30.07 6.87
CA ASP A 342 -2.86 -29.67 7.72
C ASP A 342 -1.52 -30.13 7.12
N VAL A 343 -1.34 -29.91 5.78
CA VAL A 343 -0.11 -30.18 5.02
C VAL A 343 0.49 -28.90 4.50
N SER A 344 1.77 -28.93 4.05
CA SER A 344 2.35 -27.81 3.35
C SER A 344 1.69 -27.59 1.99
N THR A 345 1.73 -26.36 1.48
CA THR A 345 1.25 -26.02 0.13
C THR A 345 1.93 -26.84 -0.95
N ASP A 346 3.21 -27.17 -0.79
CA ASP A 346 3.97 -27.96 -1.74
C ASP A 346 3.47 -29.41 -1.85
N ILE A 347 3.09 -29.99 -0.72
CA ILE A 347 2.48 -31.32 -0.68
C ILE A 347 1.07 -31.28 -1.24
N ALA A 348 0.28 -30.28 -0.83
CA ALA A 348 -1.04 -30.07 -1.39
C ALA A 348 -0.97 -29.91 -2.92
N GLN A 349 0.02 -29.16 -3.42
CA GLN A 349 0.27 -29.00 -4.85
C GLN A 349 0.53 -30.35 -5.51
N THR A 350 1.47 -31.13 -4.99
CA THR A 350 1.76 -32.48 -5.52
C THR A 350 0.54 -33.40 -5.50
N MET A 351 -0.24 -33.36 -4.41
CA MET A 351 -1.45 -34.18 -4.26
C MET A 351 -2.55 -33.75 -5.23
N ILE A 352 -2.74 -32.44 -5.42
CA ILE A 352 -3.78 -31.93 -6.30
C ILE A 352 -3.37 -32.11 -7.78
N GLU A 353 -2.15 -31.73 -8.15
CA GLU A 353 -1.69 -31.80 -9.54
C GLU A 353 -1.58 -33.26 -10.02
N GLY A 354 -1.13 -34.19 -9.15
CA GLY A 354 -0.94 -35.60 -9.46
C GLY A 354 -2.01 -36.54 -8.91
N GLY A 355 -3.11 -36.02 -8.38
CA GLY A 355 -4.14 -36.82 -7.68
C GLY A 355 -5.33 -37.24 -8.53
N GLY A 356 -5.37 -36.91 -9.82
CA GLY A 356 -6.48 -37.25 -10.71
C GLY A 356 -7.79 -36.52 -10.39
N TYR A 357 -7.70 -35.30 -9.90
CA TYR A 357 -8.87 -34.50 -9.59
C TYR A 357 -9.49 -33.83 -10.80
N LYS A 358 -10.76 -33.49 -10.69
CA LYS A 358 -11.48 -32.65 -11.63
C LYS A 358 -11.84 -31.34 -10.95
N ILE A 359 -11.24 -30.23 -11.39
CA ILE A 359 -11.46 -28.91 -10.81
C ILE A 359 -12.42 -28.13 -11.71
N TYR A 360 -13.61 -27.82 -11.22
CA TYR A 360 -14.60 -27.01 -11.93
C TYR A 360 -14.44 -25.56 -11.52
N THR A 361 -13.92 -24.75 -12.42
CA THR A 361 -13.67 -23.34 -12.18
C THR A 361 -14.93 -22.49 -12.34
N THR A 362 -14.83 -21.22 -11.99
CA THR A 362 -15.85 -20.19 -12.26
C THR A 362 -15.62 -19.47 -13.58
N GLN A 363 -14.61 -19.89 -14.37
CA GLN A 363 -14.25 -19.23 -15.62
C GLN A 363 -15.41 -19.24 -16.61
N ASP A 364 -15.80 -18.05 -17.05
CA ASP A 364 -16.55 -17.88 -18.28
C ASP A 364 -15.56 -17.77 -19.42
N SER A 365 -15.48 -18.82 -20.24
CA SER A 365 -14.47 -18.93 -21.31
C SER A 365 -14.64 -17.84 -22.37
N THR A 366 -15.86 -17.30 -22.57
CA THR A 366 -16.09 -16.19 -23.50
C THR A 366 -15.52 -14.89 -22.90
N ILE A 367 -15.82 -14.59 -21.63
CA ILE A 367 -15.29 -13.41 -20.95
C ILE A 367 -13.76 -13.47 -20.87
N GLN A 368 -13.20 -14.62 -20.48
CA GLN A 368 -11.76 -14.81 -20.35
C GLN A 368 -11.04 -14.61 -21.69
N SER A 369 -11.55 -15.19 -22.76
CA SER A 369 -10.97 -15.06 -24.11
C SER A 369 -11.00 -13.61 -24.62
N GLU A 370 -12.11 -12.88 -24.41
CA GLU A 370 -12.19 -11.45 -24.77
C GLU A 370 -11.22 -10.59 -23.95
N MET A 371 -11.01 -10.93 -22.67
CA MET A 371 -10.02 -10.25 -21.83
C MET A 371 -8.60 -10.52 -22.36
N GLU A 372 -8.28 -11.76 -22.71
CA GLU A 372 -6.96 -12.15 -23.21
C GLU A 372 -6.66 -11.46 -24.55
N ASP A 373 -7.62 -11.41 -25.47
CA ASP A 373 -7.47 -10.71 -26.75
C ASP A 373 -7.21 -9.21 -26.55
N ILE A 374 -8.02 -8.54 -25.71
CA ILE A 374 -7.86 -7.12 -25.41
C ILE A 374 -6.50 -6.83 -24.76
N TYR A 375 -6.05 -7.67 -23.83
CA TYR A 375 -4.80 -7.47 -23.10
C TYR A 375 -3.59 -7.76 -23.98
N ARG A 376 -3.64 -8.77 -24.85
CA ARG A 376 -2.58 -9.10 -25.82
C ARG A 376 -2.40 -8.00 -26.85
N ASN A 377 -3.50 -7.47 -27.37
CA ASN A 377 -3.52 -6.49 -28.47
C ASN A 377 -3.74 -5.04 -27.96
N SER A 378 -3.48 -4.77 -26.69
CA SER A 378 -3.79 -3.48 -26.04
C SER A 378 -3.10 -2.28 -26.71
N ASP A 379 -1.88 -2.44 -27.22
CA ASP A 379 -1.13 -1.38 -27.89
C ASP A 379 -1.75 -0.99 -29.23
N GLU A 380 -2.34 -1.92 -29.96
CA GLU A 380 -2.97 -1.67 -31.24
C GLU A 380 -4.37 -1.04 -31.11
N HIS A 381 -5.15 -1.45 -30.12
CA HIS A 381 -6.57 -1.11 -30.02
C HIS A 381 -6.91 -0.09 -28.94
N ILE A 382 -6.14 -0.04 -27.84
CA ILE A 382 -6.48 0.76 -26.66
C ILE A 382 -5.51 1.90 -26.46
N PHE A 383 -4.23 1.68 -26.71
CA PHE A 383 -3.17 2.64 -26.51
C PHE A 383 -2.64 3.26 -27.80
N VAL A 384 -3.45 3.27 -28.85
CA VAL A 384 -3.12 3.89 -30.14
C VAL A 384 -2.61 5.32 -29.94
N GLY A 385 -1.42 5.61 -30.48
CA GLY A 385 -0.78 6.92 -30.33
C GLY A 385 0.05 7.06 -29.06
N VAL A 386 0.52 5.99 -28.48
CA VAL A 386 1.44 5.98 -27.35
C VAL A 386 2.68 6.82 -27.67
N ALA A 387 3.00 7.72 -26.73
CA ALA A 387 4.18 8.57 -26.82
C ALA A 387 5.44 7.68 -26.95
N LYS A 388 6.29 8.06 -27.89
CA LYS A 388 7.65 7.55 -28.00
C LYS A 388 8.56 8.38 -27.10
N ASP A 389 9.61 7.81 -26.59
CA ASP A 389 10.70 8.55 -25.94
C ASP A 389 11.41 9.46 -26.96
N LYS A 390 12.40 10.23 -26.50
CA LYS A 390 13.18 11.13 -27.38
C LYS A 390 13.99 10.37 -28.44
N GLU A 391 14.27 9.08 -28.18
CA GLU A 391 14.99 8.16 -29.04
C GLU A 391 14.07 7.43 -30.02
N GLY A 392 12.72 7.57 -29.89
CA GLY A 392 11.74 6.97 -30.77
C GLY A 392 11.27 5.56 -30.37
N ASN A 393 11.68 5.06 -29.18
CA ASN A 393 11.25 3.78 -28.64
C ASN A 393 9.83 3.90 -28.05
N LYS A 394 9.06 2.81 -28.07
CA LYS A 394 7.76 2.75 -27.40
C LYS A 394 7.99 2.85 -25.90
N LEU A 395 7.36 3.83 -25.22
CA LEU A 395 7.49 4.04 -23.78
C LEU A 395 6.85 2.93 -22.90
N ASN A 396 6.31 1.89 -23.48
CA ASN A 396 5.49 0.88 -22.80
C ASN A 396 6.03 -0.53 -22.80
N ASP A 397 7.25 -0.76 -23.22
CA ASP A 397 7.78 -2.12 -23.41
C ASP A 397 7.78 -2.98 -22.13
N HIS A 398 7.50 -2.38 -20.93
CA HIS A 398 7.51 -3.08 -19.65
C HIS A 398 6.35 -2.70 -18.71
N THR A 399 5.32 -1.97 -19.18
CA THR A 399 4.15 -1.71 -18.33
C THR A 399 3.26 -2.94 -18.26
N GLN A 400 2.69 -3.16 -17.08
CA GLN A 400 1.84 -4.30 -16.77
C GLN A 400 0.44 -3.86 -16.37
N SER A 401 -0.49 -4.80 -16.39
CA SER A 401 -1.85 -4.61 -15.92
C SER A 401 -2.42 -5.90 -15.35
N ALA A 402 -3.36 -5.74 -14.44
CA ALA A 402 -4.15 -6.84 -13.92
C ALA A 402 -5.62 -6.43 -13.80
N MET A 403 -6.52 -7.36 -14.05
CA MET A 403 -7.96 -7.15 -13.98
C MET A 403 -8.67 -8.39 -13.45
N VAL A 404 -9.64 -8.18 -12.58
CA VAL A 404 -10.55 -9.21 -12.06
C VAL A 404 -11.97 -8.79 -12.38
N VAL A 405 -12.76 -9.71 -12.94
CA VAL A 405 -14.21 -9.55 -13.20
C VAL A 405 -14.97 -10.52 -12.31
N ILE A 406 -15.87 -10.00 -11.48
CA ILE A 406 -16.67 -10.77 -10.52
C ILE A 406 -18.16 -10.66 -10.86
N ASP A 407 -18.84 -11.78 -10.92
CA ASP A 407 -20.29 -11.84 -10.73
C ASP A 407 -20.58 -11.55 -9.25
N HIS A 408 -20.95 -10.32 -8.95
CA HIS A 408 -21.09 -9.86 -7.56
C HIS A 408 -22.29 -10.48 -6.83
N LYS A 409 -23.22 -11.12 -7.52
CA LYS A 409 -24.35 -11.82 -6.90
C LYS A 409 -23.93 -13.17 -6.32
N THR A 410 -22.92 -13.80 -6.88
CA THR A 410 -22.43 -15.11 -6.46
C THR A 410 -21.03 -15.10 -5.84
N GLY A 411 -20.27 -14.01 -6.01
CA GLY A 411 -18.86 -13.92 -5.64
C GLY A 411 -17.92 -14.67 -6.58
N ARG A 412 -18.43 -15.22 -7.71
CA ARG A 412 -17.62 -15.97 -8.68
C ARG A 412 -16.76 -15.03 -9.51
N VAL A 413 -15.47 -15.30 -9.58
CA VAL A 413 -14.57 -14.63 -10.52
C VAL A 413 -14.76 -15.27 -11.90
N VAL A 414 -15.34 -14.52 -12.83
CA VAL A 414 -15.67 -15.02 -14.17
C VAL A 414 -14.59 -14.75 -15.21
N GLY A 415 -13.67 -13.81 -14.93
CA GLY A 415 -12.51 -13.49 -15.76
C GLY A 415 -11.38 -12.91 -14.91
N CYS A 416 -10.13 -13.24 -15.25
CA CYS A 416 -8.94 -12.81 -14.53
C CYS A 416 -7.76 -12.64 -15.47
N MET A 417 -7.10 -11.46 -15.43
CA MET A 417 -5.87 -11.16 -16.15
C MET A 417 -4.80 -10.72 -15.18
N GLY A 418 -3.60 -11.30 -15.27
CA GLY A 418 -2.46 -11.00 -14.42
C GLY A 418 -1.24 -10.45 -15.16
N GLY A 419 -1.32 -10.29 -16.49
CA GLY A 419 -0.25 -9.78 -17.36
C GLY A 419 -0.79 -9.05 -18.57
N LEU A 420 0.05 -8.23 -19.23
CA LEU A 420 -0.28 -7.42 -20.41
C LEU A 420 0.68 -7.75 -21.55
N GLY A 421 0.22 -7.63 -22.81
CA GLY A 421 1.04 -7.92 -23.98
C GLY A 421 1.48 -9.39 -24.03
N ASP A 422 2.78 -9.65 -24.17
CA ASP A 422 3.36 -11.00 -24.23
C ASP A 422 3.18 -11.78 -22.90
N ASP A 423 2.99 -11.07 -21.78
CA ASP A 423 2.75 -11.71 -20.48
C ASP A 423 1.34 -12.33 -20.33
N VAL A 424 0.44 -12.14 -21.30
CA VAL A 424 -0.89 -12.77 -21.30
C VAL A 424 -0.77 -14.29 -21.26
N ASP A 425 0.19 -14.85 -21.99
CA ASP A 425 0.44 -16.29 -22.09
C ASP A 425 1.51 -16.78 -21.12
N SER A 426 2.05 -15.88 -20.28
CA SER A 426 3.16 -16.23 -19.39
C SER A 426 2.70 -17.09 -18.22
N ASN A 427 3.53 -18.05 -17.85
CA ASN A 427 3.41 -18.77 -16.59
C ASN A 427 3.92 -17.98 -15.38
N GLY A 428 4.07 -16.66 -15.53
CA GLY A 428 4.60 -15.75 -14.56
C GLY A 428 3.64 -15.40 -13.42
N GLN A 429 3.99 -14.35 -12.71
CA GLN A 429 3.24 -13.83 -11.57
C GLN A 429 1.82 -13.39 -11.99
N ASN A 430 0.80 -13.90 -11.29
CA ASN A 430 -0.56 -13.40 -11.43
C ASN A 430 -0.74 -12.11 -10.62
N ARG A 431 -0.54 -10.96 -11.24
CA ARG A 431 -0.62 -9.65 -10.58
C ARG A 431 -2.01 -9.33 -10.04
N ALA A 432 -3.04 -10.03 -10.52
CA ALA A 432 -4.41 -9.85 -10.03
C ALA A 432 -4.62 -10.36 -8.60
N THR A 433 -3.87 -11.40 -8.21
CA THR A 433 -4.02 -12.09 -6.91
C THR A 433 -2.78 -12.03 -6.03
N GLN A 434 -1.59 -11.77 -6.62
CA GLN A 434 -0.30 -11.87 -5.93
C GLN A 434 0.42 -10.53 -5.78
N SER A 435 0.06 -9.51 -6.58
CA SER A 435 0.68 -8.19 -6.46
C SER A 435 -0.17 -7.25 -5.64
N THR A 436 0.40 -6.73 -4.57
CA THR A 436 -0.22 -5.68 -3.76
C THR A 436 0.30 -4.32 -4.20
N ARG A 437 -0.61 -3.40 -4.52
CA ARG A 437 -0.29 -2.05 -5.03
C ARG A 437 -1.09 -0.99 -4.28
N GLN A 438 -0.56 0.20 -4.16
CA GLN A 438 -1.29 1.31 -3.55
C GLN A 438 -2.49 1.70 -4.43
N PRO A 439 -3.73 1.70 -3.89
CA PRO A 439 -4.93 1.93 -4.70
C PRO A 439 -5.16 3.41 -5.06
N GLY A 440 -4.39 4.34 -4.49
CA GLY A 440 -4.63 5.76 -4.65
C GLY A 440 -6.07 6.13 -4.28
N SER A 441 -6.66 7.09 -4.99
CA SER A 441 -8.03 7.57 -4.73
C SER A 441 -9.14 6.52 -4.97
N ALA A 442 -8.84 5.32 -5.48
CA ALA A 442 -9.85 4.27 -5.63
C ALA A 442 -10.31 3.71 -4.27
N ILE A 443 -9.55 3.92 -3.21
CA ILE A 443 -9.95 3.47 -1.87
C ILE A 443 -10.94 4.41 -1.17
N LYS A 444 -11.07 5.69 -1.60
CA LYS A 444 -11.90 6.70 -0.93
C LYS A 444 -13.34 6.25 -0.64
N PRO A 445 -14.06 5.65 -1.60
CA PRO A 445 -15.42 5.16 -1.36
C PRO A 445 -15.48 4.11 -0.26
N LEU A 446 -14.46 3.27 -0.14
CA LEU A 446 -14.40 2.14 0.79
C LEU A 446 -13.92 2.58 2.18
N ALA A 447 -12.86 3.42 2.24
CA ALA A 447 -12.19 3.79 3.50
C ALA A 447 -12.91 4.91 4.26
N ALA A 448 -13.59 5.81 3.55
CA ALA A 448 -14.22 6.97 4.18
C ALA A 448 -15.74 7.00 3.96
N ILE A 449 -16.20 6.95 2.70
CA ILE A 449 -17.61 7.24 2.40
C ILE A 449 -18.53 6.13 2.89
N ALA A 450 -18.21 4.87 2.60
CA ALA A 450 -19.03 3.73 3.00
C ALA A 450 -19.20 3.63 4.53
N PRO A 451 -18.13 3.63 5.35
CA PRO A 451 -18.26 3.60 6.81
C PRO A 451 -18.95 4.83 7.37
N ALA A 452 -18.75 6.03 6.79
CA ALA A 452 -19.37 7.26 7.25
C ALA A 452 -20.89 7.30 6.94
N LEU A 453 -21.32 6.77 5.78
CA LEU A 453 -22.75 6.59 5.46
C LEU A 453 -23.39 5.58 6.40
N GLU A 454 -22.72 4.45 6.65
CA GLU A 454 -23.29 3.36 7.46
C GLU A 454 -23.40 3.75 8.94
N SER A 455 -22.45 4.55 9.44
CA SER A 455 -22.50 5.10 10.82
C SER A 455 -23.36 6.35 10.97
N GLY A 456 -23.94 6.89 9.86
CA GLY A 456 -24.74 8.11 9.91
C GLY A 456 -23.96 9.41 10.11
N ILE A 457 -22.62 9.37 10.00
CA ILE A 457 -21.74 10.55 10.11
C ILE A 457 -22.02 11.52 8.97
N ILE A 458 -22.29 11.01 7.76
CA ILE A 458 -22.58 11.81 6.57
C ILE A 458 -23.84 11.33 5.86
N THR A 459 -24.37 12.19 4.99
CA THR A 459 -25.25 11.87 3.86
C THR A 459 -24.55 12.20 2.55
N ALA A 460 -25.12 11.84 1.41
CA ALA A 460 -24.59 12.23 0.11
C ALA A 460 -24.59 13.77 -0.09
N ALA A 461 -25.45 14.47 0.64
CA ALA A 461 -25.59 15.93 0.61
C ALA A 461 -24.65 16.67 1.56
N THR A 462 -24.05 16.01 2.54
CA THR A 462 -23.18 16.66 3.52
C THR A 462 -22.08 17.46 2.82
N VAL A 463 -21.86 18.71 3.28
CA VAL A 463 -20.93 19.67 2.66
C VAL A 463 -19.66 19.78 3.49
N TYR A 464 -18.54 19.80 2.80
CA TYR A 464 -17.20 20.07 3.35
C TYR A 464 -16.51 21.15 2.55
N ASP A 465 -15.57 21.83 3.18
CA ASP A 465 -14.65 22.75 2.51
C ASP A 465 -13.43 21.97 1.98
N GLU A 466 -13.24 21.97 0.68
CA GLU A 466 -12.11 21.32 -0.01
C GLU A 466 -10.82 22.18 0.02
N SER A 467 -10.85 23.38 0.61
CA SER A 467 -9.68 24.26 0.74
C SER A 467 -8.55 23.60 1.54
N ARG A 468 -7.35 24.19 1.46
CA ARG A 468 -6.16 23.69 2.16
C ARG A 468 -6.44 23.54 3.66
N THR A 469 -6.23 22.35 4.16
CA THR A 469 -6.56 21.96 5.54
C THR A 469 -5.38 21.23 6.16
N THR A 470 -5.07 21.56 7.41
CA THR A 470 -4.07 20.88 8.22
C THR A 470 -4.76 20.08 9.33
N PHE A 471 -4.45 18.81 9.42
CA PHE A 471 -4.98 17.88 10.40
C PHE A 471 -4.05 17.76 11.62
N SER A 472 -4.56 17.18 12.70
CA SER A 472 -3.77 16.86 13.89
C SER A 472 -2.53 16.04 13.48
N GLY A 473 -1.36 16.39 14.04
CA GLY A 473 -0.08 15.80 13.61
C GLY A 473 0.56 16.46 12.39
N GLY A 474 -0.01 17.53 11.84
CA GLY A 474 0.59 18.35 10.77
C GLY A 474 0.34 17.83 9.35
N TYR A 475 -0.43 16.76 9.19
CA TYR A 475 -0.75 16.23 7.86
C TYR A 475 -1.60 17.23 7.04
N THR A 476 -1.17 17.53 5.83
CA THR A 476 -1.83 18.50 4.94
C THR A 476 -1.94 17.93 3.53
N PRO A 477 -3.10 17.35 3.15
CA PRO A 477 -3.31 16.85 1.80
C PRO A 477 -3.39 18.00 0.79
N ASN A 478 -3.06 17.71 -0.48
CA ASN A 478 -3.24 18.67 -1.56
C ASN A 478 -4.73 18.75 -1.92
N PRO A 479 -5.40 19.91 -1.80
CA PRO A 479 -6.79 20.08 -2.18
C PRO A 479 -6.95 19.99 -3.70
N HIS A 480 -8.17 19.69 -4.16
CA HIS A 480 -8.51 19.78 -5.57
C HIS A 480 -8.68 21.25 -5.96
N LYS A 481 -7.95 21.70 -6.98
CA LYS A 481 -7.96 23.13 -7.39
C LYS A 481 -9.33 23.57 -7.95
N GLY A 482 -9.76 24.78 -7.59
CA GLY A 482 -10.96 25.41 -8.12
C GLY A 482 -12.24 25.08 -7.38
N TYR A 483 -12.16 24.33 -6.26
CA TYR A 483 -13.29 24.00 -5.40
C TYR A 483 -13.07 24.52 -3.99
N SER A 484 -14.17 24.96 -3.36
CA SER A 484 -14.24 25.30 -1.94
C SER A 484 -15.29 24.40 -1.27
N LEU A 485 -16.54 24.81 -1.18
CA LEU A 485 -17.62 24.01 -0.63
C LEU A 485 -18.07 22.93 -1.64
N VAL A 486 -18.03 21.68 -1.20
CA VAL A 486 -18.43 20.54 -2.03
C VAL A 486 -19.30 19.57 -1.24
N THR A 487 -20.34 19.06 -1.88
CA THR A 487 -21.11 17.94 -1.30
C THR A 487 -20.30 16.64 -1.43
N VAL A 488 -20.57 15.66 -0.59
CA VAL A 488 -19.95 14.33 -0.67
C VAL A 488 -20.09 13.74 -2.07
N ARG A 489 -21.29 13.86 -2.68
CA ARG A 489 -21.54 13.41 -4.06
C ARG A 489 -20.63 14.10 -5.07
N GLN A 490 -20.53 15.41 -5.03
CA GLN A 490 -19.68 16.18 -5.94
C GLN A 490 -18.21 15.83 -5.76
N GLY A 491 -17.75 15.82 -4.49
CA GLY A 491 -16.35 15.55 -4.17
C GLY A 491 -15.87 14.17 -4.63
N ILE A 492 -16.72 13.14 -4.59
CA ILE A 492 -16.38 11.83 -5.16
C ILE A 492 -16.34 11.88 -6.69
N GLY A 493 -17.21 12.66 -7.32
CA GLY A 493 -17.24 12.83 -8.78
C GLY A 493 -15.88 13.24 -9.36
N PHE A 494 -15.28 14.30 -8.82
CA PHE A 494 -13.96 14.80 -9.24
C PHE A 494 -12.79 14.35 -8.33
N SER A 495 -13.06 13.46 -7.36
CA SER A 495 -12.03 12.86 -6.50
C SER A 495 -11.39 13.80 -5.46
N ALA A 496 -12.20 14.62 -4.75
CA ALA A 496 -11.78 15.53 -3.69
C ALA A 496 -10.87 14.83 -2.65
N ASN A 497 -9.76 15.46 -2.32
CA ASN A 497 -8.78 14.91 -1.37
C ASN A 497 -9.08 15.35 0.06
N THR A 498 -9.20 16.67 0.27
CA THR A 498 -9.38 17.27 1.61
C THR A 498 -10.70 16.80 2.23
N MET A 499 -11.81 16.82 1.48
CA MET A 499 -13.08 16.26 1.92
C MET A 499 -12.95 14.80 2.37
N SER A 500 -12.29 13.98 1.57
CA SER A 500 -12.15 12.54 1.89
C SER A 500 -11.32 12.32 3.17
N VAL A 501 -10.27 13.12 3.38
CA VAL A 501 -9.45 13.06 4.61
C VAL A 501 -10.25 13.55 5.83
N LYS A 502 -11.09 14.60 5.68
CA LYS A 502 -11.98 15.08 6.75
C LYS A 502 -12.96 14.00 7.18
N ILE A 503 -13.61 13.33 6.23
CA ILE A 503 -14.52 12.21 6.51
C ILE A 503 -13.77 11.06 7.19
N MET A 504 -12.57 10.71 6.71
CA MET A 504 -11.72 9.70 7.34
C MET A 504 -11.35 10.06 8.80
N ALA A 505 -11.10 11.34 9.08
CA ALA A 505 -10.81 11.80 10.43
C ALA A 505 -12.04 11.69 11.36
N GLU A 506 -13.25 11.93 10.85
CA GLU A 506 -14.50 11.74 11.62
C GLU A 506 -14.80 10.24 11.86
N VAL A 507 -14.58 9.37 10.87
CA VAL A 507 -14.73 7.91 11.00
C VAL A 507 -13.71 7.35 11.99
N GLY A 508 -12.49 7.87 11.94
CA GLY A 508 -11.32 7.36 12.64
C GLY A 508 -10.61 6.25 11.85
N PRO A 509 -9.26 6.30 11.72
CA PRO A 509 -8.49 5.34 10.93
C PRO A 509 -8.69 3.87 11.33
N SER A 510 -8.70 3.56 12.63
CA SER A 510 -8.90 2.19 13.14
C SER A 510 -10.29 1.64 12.77
N ASN A 511 -11.36 2.47 12.84
CA ASN A 511 -12.71 2.08 12.42
C ASN A 511 -12.78 1.85 10.90
N SER A 512 -12.09 2.69 10.13
CA SER A 512 -11.97 2.52 8.68
C SER A 512 -11.31 1.19 8.32
N ILE A 513 -10.17 0.85 8.95
CA ILE A 513 -9.50 -0.45 8.74
C ILE A 513 -10.40 -1.61 9.12
N ALA A 514 -11.07 -1.54 10.28
CA ALA A 514 -12.02 -2.57 10.69
C ALA A 514 -13.15 -2.76 9.67
N PHE A 515 -13.62 -1.67 9.06
CA PHE A 515 -14.62 -1.70 7.99
C PHE A 515 -14.04 -2.30 6.69
N LEU A 516 -12.84 -1.91 6.29
CA LEU A 516 -12.16 -2.43 5.11
C LEU A 516 -11.87 -3.93 5.22
N LYS A 517 -11.49 -4.43 6.41
CA LYS A 517 -11.35 -5.87 6.68
C LYS A 517 -12.68 -6.61 6.52
N LYS A 518 -13.83 -6.00 6.88
CA LYS A 518 -15.17 -6.58 6.60
C LYS A 518 -15.48 -6.63 5.10
N LEU A 519 -14.89 -5.77 4.29
CA LEU A 519 -14.99 -5.80 2.82
C LEU A 519 -14.01 -6.79 2.16
N GLY A 520 -13.26 -7.57 2.95
CA GLY A 520 -12.34 -8.59 2.46
C GLY A 520 -10.93 -8.09 2.16
N ILE A 521 -10.56 -6.86 2.53
CA ILE A 521 -9.20 -6.35 2.39
C ILE A 521 -8.38 -6.83 3.58
N SER A 522 -7.48 -7.79 3.35
CA SER A 522 -6.70 -8.48 4.38
C SER A 522 -5.28 -7.93 4.54
N THR A 523 -4.77 -7.22 3.54
CA THR A 523 -3.36 -6.76 3.46
C THR A 523 -3.04 -5.56 4.35
N LEU A 524 -4.05 -4.92 4.96
CA LEU A 524 -3.88 -3.75 5.82
C LEU A 524 -3.29 -4.12 7.17
N VAL A 525 -2.29 -3.34 7.59
CA VAL A 525 -1.54 -3.50 8.84
C VAL A 525 -2.13 -2.61 9.93
N THR A 526 -2.51 -3.18 11.06
CA THR A 526 -2.97 -2.44 12.24
C THR A 526 -1.80 -2.03 13.14
N ALA A 527 -2.00 -1.06 14.02
CA ALA A 527 -1.00 -0.65 15.00
C ALA A 527 -0.66 -1.76 16.00
N SER A 528 -1.59 -2.71 16.25
CA SER A 528 -1.35 -3.89 17.08
C SER A 528 -0.45 -4.93 16.38
N GLU A 529 -0.50 -5.03 15.04
CA GLU A 529 0.36 -5.90 14.24
C GLU A 529 1.76 -5.29 14.05
N ASN A 530 1.84 -3.98 13.82
CA ASN A 530 3.09 -3.25 13.71
C ASN A 530 2.93 -1.79 14.20
N SER A 531 3.50 -1.46 15.36
CA SER A 531 3.37 -0.12 15.98
C SER A 531 4.10 0.99 15.23
N GLU A 532 5.16 0.67 14.48
CA GLU A 532 5.98 1.66 13.77
C GLU A 532 5.51 1.91 12.33
N LYS A 533 5.05 0.85 11.65
CA LYS A 533 4.66 0.90 10.25
C LYS A 533 3.30 0.25 10.06
N ASN A 534 2.24 1.06 10.12
CA ASN A 534 0.86 0.60 10.00
C ASN A 534 -0.01 1.57 9.19
N ASP A 535 -1.24 1.15 8.93
CA ASP A 535 -2.20 1.86 8.11
C ASP A 535 -3.20 2.71 8.92
N GLU A 536 -3.09 2.74 10.26
CA GLU A 536 -3.97 3.53 11.13
C GLU A 536 -3.64 5.03 11.08
N ASN A 537 -3.69 5.60 9.88
CA ASN A 537 -3.39 6.99 9.63
C ASN A 537 -4.29 7.57 8.52
N LEU A 538 -4.39 8.91 8.46
CA LEU A 538 -5.26 9.62 7.52
C LEU A 538 -4.84 9.47 6.05
N SER A 539 -3.57 9.13 5.76
CA SER A 539 -3.11 8.98 4.37
C SER A 539 -3.70 7.74 3.70
N LEU A 540 -4.20 6.77 4.46
CA LEU A 540 -4.84 5.56 3.93
C LEU A 540 -5.98 5.90 2.97
N VAL A 541 -6.80 6.93 3.27
CA VAL A 541 -7.92 7.32 2.40
C VAL A 541 -7.49 7.85 1.03
N LEU A 542 -6.23 8.28 0.90
CA LEU A 542 -5.62 8.68 -0.37
C LEU A 542 -4.83 7.54 -1.02
N GLY A 543 -4.85 6.36 -0.43
CA GLY A 543 -4.22 5.14 -0.94
C GLY A 543 -2.84 4.84 -0.38
N GLY A 544 -2.43 5.48 0.72
CA GLY A 544 -1.15 5.24 1.38
C GLY A 544 -1.13 3.95 2.18
N ALA A 545 -1.47 2.81 1.57
CA ALA A 545 -1.43 1.50 2.22
C ALA A 545 0.01 0.96 2.32
N THR A 546 0.37 0.44 3.51
CA THR A 546 1.72 -0.04 3.84
C THR A 546 2.17 -1.18 2.91
N ASN A 547 1.35 -2.21 2.78
CA ASN A 547 1.62 -3.36 1.91
C ASN A 547 0.96 -3.23 0.53
N GLY A 548 0.06 -2.24 0.34
CA GLY A 548 -0.80 -2.19 -0.84
C GLY A 548 -1.99 -3.15 -0.75
N ILE A 549 -2.78 -3.23 -1.82
CA ILE A 549 -4.02 -4.03 -1.93
C ILE A 549 -4.01 -4.72 -3.29
N THR A 550 -4.48 -5.96 -3.35
CA THR A 550 -4.56 -6.70 -4.62
C THR A 550 -5.77 -6.25 -5.47
N PRO A 551 -5.71 -6.39 -6.81
CA PRO A 551 -6.88 -6.20 -7.66
C PRO A 551 -8.09 -7.06 -7.27
N LEU A 552 -7.86 -8.29 -6.81
CA LEU A 552 -8.91 -9.19 -6.33
C LEU A 552 -9.63 -8.62 -5.10
N GLU A 553 -8.88 -8.15 -4.09
CA GLU A 553 -9.46 -7.54 -2.89
C GLU A 553 -10.25 -6.27 -3.23
N MET A 554 -9.71 -5.42 -4.13
CA MET A 554 -10.41 -4.23 -4.59
C MET A 554 -11.70 -4.58 -5.35
N ALA A 555 -11.67 -5.61 -6.20
CA ALA A 555 -12.86 -6.09 -6.91
C ALA A 555 -13.93 -6.63 -5.93
N GLY A 556 -13.54 -7.44 -4.94
CA GLY A 556 -14.44 -7.97 -3.91
C GLY A 556 -15.08 -6.88 -3.05
N ALA A 557 -14.30 -5.85 -2.68
CA ALA A 557 -14.79 -4.72 -1.91
C ALA A 557 -15.80 -3.87 -2.71
N TYR A 558 -15.53 -3.61 -3.99
CA TYR A 558 -16.49 -2.92 -4.87
C TYR A 558 -17.71 -3.80 -5.23
N ALA A 559 -17.52 -5.10 -5.33
CA ALA A 559 -18.61 -6.06 -5.51
C ALA A 559 -19.63 -5.99 -4.37
N THR A 560 -19.18 -5.73 -3.13
CA THR A 560 -20.06 -5.51 -1.99
C THR A 560 -21.01 -4.34 -2.19
N ILE A 561 -20.52 -3.23 -2.76
CA ILE A 561 -21.36 -2.05 -3.08
C ILE A 561 -22.38 -2.42 -4.16
N ALA A 562 -21.92 -3.08 -5.23
CA ALA A 562 -22.77 -3.50 -6.35
C ALA A 562 -23.84 -4.52 -5.92
N ASN A 563 -23.50 -5.39 -4.96
CA ASN A 563 -24.37 -6.42 -4.40
C ASN A 563 -25.16 -5.94 -3.18
N ASP A 564 -25.68 -4.73 -3.23
CA ASP A 564 -26.60 -4.17 -2.23
C ASP A 564 -26.08 -4.26 -0.79
N GLY A 565 -24.77 -4.14 -0.62
CA GLY A 565 -24.07 -4.12 0.66
C GLY A 565 -23.70 -5.49 1.23
N VAL A 566 -23.86 -6.57 0.47
CA VAL A 566 -23.52 -7.93 0.86
C VAL A 566 -22.17 -8.32 0.27
N TYR A 567 -21.18 -8.53 1.13
CA TYR A 567 -19.91 -9.13 0.77
C TYR A 567 -20.04 -10.64 0.61
N ILE A 568 -19.48 -11.17 -0.45
CA ILE A 568 -19.32 -12.62 -0.68
C ILE A 568 -17.83 -12.81 -1.01
N THR A 569 -17.17 -13.74 -0.31
CA THR A 569 -15.75 -14.03 -0.58
C THR A 569 -15.57 -14.45 -2.05
N PRO A 570 -14.72 -13.76 -2.83
CA PRO A 570 -14.46 -14.13 -4.21
C PRO A 570 -13.89 -15.55 -4.30
N THR A 571 -14.37 -16.31 -5.27
CA THR A 571 -13.87 -17.67 -5.55
C THR A 571 -13.61 -17.88 -7.03
N PHE A 572 -12.61 -18.73 -7.34
CA PHE A 572 -12.20 -19.11 -8.69
C PHE A 572 -12.69 -20.51 -9.09
N TYR A 573 -13.25 -21.30 -8.15
CA TYR A 573 -13.78 -22.62 -8.46
C TYR A 573 -15.10 -22.85 -7.72
N THR A 574 -15.84 -23.88 -8.16
CA THR A 574 -17.14 -24.25 -7.58
C THR A 574 -17.08 -25.56 -6.84
N ARG A 575 -16.30 -26.53 -7.31
CA ARG A 575 -16.11 -27.84 -6.67
C ARG A 575 -14.86 -28.53 -7.20
N VAL A 576 -14.37 -29.48 -6.45
CA VAL A 576 -13.35 -30.45 -6.84
C VAL A 576 -13.93 -31.85 -6.68
N GLU A 577 -13.83 -32.67 -7.73
CA GLU A 577 -14.22 -34.07 -7.70
C GLU A 577 -12.97 -34.96 -7.75
N ASP A 578 -13.04 -36.13 -7.09
CA ASP A 578 -12.03 -37.17 -7.23
C ASP A 578 -12.16 -37.93 -8.57
N LYS A 579 -11.26 -38.88 -8.81
CA LYS A 579 -11.27 -39.77 -9.99
C LYS A 579 -12.56 -40.55 -10.12
N ASP A 580 -13.30 -40.80 -9.07
CA ASP A 580 -14.54 -41.56 -9.03
C ASP A 580 -15.79 -40.67 -9.18
N GLY A 581 -15.60 -39.34 -9.28
CA GLY A 581 -16.66 -38.34 -9.48
C GLY A 581 -17.33 -37.87 -8.17
N ASN A 582 -16.74 -38.19 -7.01
CA ASN A 582 -17.26 -37.68 -5.73
C ASN A 582 -16.72 -36.26 -5.49
N THR A 583 -17.58 -35.34 -5.05
CA THR A 583 -17.14 -34.02 -4.61
C THR A 583 -16.35 -34.13 -3.32
N VAL A 584 -15.07 -33.82 -3.37
CA VAL A 584 -14.14 -33.88 -2.23
C VAL A 584 -13.88 -32.52 -1.59
N MET A 585 -14.12 -31.43 -2.35
CA MET A 585 -13.94 -30.08 -1.84
C MET A 585 -14.84 -29.07 -2.59
N GLU A 586 -15.32 -28.10 -1.84
CA GLU A 586 -16.04 -26.90 -2.29
C GLU A 586 -15.34 -25.66 -1.72
N PRO A 587 -15.47 -24.48 -2.36
CA PRO A 587 -14.81 -23.28 -1.87
C PRO A 587 -15.41 -22.84 -0.51
N THR A 588 -14.55 -22.39 0.37
CA THR A 588 -14.99 -21.73 1.61
C THR A 588 -15.36 -20.28 1.26
N GLN A 589 -16.66 -20.01 1.12
CA GLN A 589 -17.18 -18.67 0.88
C GLN A 589 -17.93 -18.16 2.11
N GLU A 590 -17.48 -17.03 2.64
CA GLU A 590 -18.21 -16.27 3.64
C GLU A 590 -19.16 -15.29 2.98
N THR A 591 -20.35 -15.17 3.50
CA THR A 591 -21.31 -14.14 3.10
C THR A 591 -21.69 -13.31 4.33
N ARG A 592 -21.56 -11.98 4.21
CA ARG A 592 -21.92 -11.06 5.31
C ARG A 592 -22.41 -9.72 4.77
N ARG A 593 -23.40 -9.15 5.45
CA ARG A 593 -23.83 -7.79 5.17
C ARG A 593 -22.85 -6.80 5.81
N VAL A 594 -22.30 -5.91 5.01
CA VAL A 594 -21.35 -4.88 5.46
C VAL A 594 -21.99 -3.47 5.38
N LEU A 595 -22.84 -3.24 4.37
CA LEU A 595 -23.62 -2.02 4.22
C LEU A 595 -25.12 -2.35 4.25
N SER A 596 -25.92 -1.45 4.78
CA SER A 596 -27.37 -1.50 4.60
C SER A 596 -27.70 -1.29 3.11
N GLU A 597 -28.79 -1.90 2.64
CA GLU A 597 -29.23 -1.82 1.24
C GLU A 597 -29.41 -0.36 0.78
N GLY A 598 -30.00 0.48 1.63
CA GLY A 598 -30.18 1.89 1.33
C GLY A 598 -28.88 2.65 1.16
N ASN A 599 -27.90 2.43 2.04
CA ASN A 599 -26.59 3.08 1.95
C ASN A 599 -25.76 2.53 0.78
N ALA A 600 -25.88 1.25 0.45
CA ALA A 600 -25.29 0.66 -0.75
C ALA A 600 -25.85 1.33 -2.02
N TYR A 601 -27.17 1.55 -2.11
CA TYR A 601 -27.78 2.27 -3.24
C TYR A 601 -27.32 3.72 -3.32
N ILE A 602 -27.26 4.43 -2.20
CA ILE A 602 -26.75 5.82 -2.17
C ILE A 602 -25.31 5.84 -2.68
N LEU A 603 -24.47 4.93 -2.20
CA LEU A 603 -23.07 4.85 -2.64
C LEU A 603 -22.95 4.47 -4.12
N LYS A 604 -23.75 3.50 -4.62
CA LYS A 604 -23.84 3.22 -6.07
C LYS A 604 -24.15 4.49 -6.85
N SER A 605 -25.15 5.26 -6.41
CA SER A 605 -25.55 6.51 -7.07
C SER A 605 -24.48 7.61 -6.98
N ILE A 606 -23.72 7.72 -5.89
CA ILE A 606 -22.57 8.63 -5.77
C ILE A 606 -21.48 8.24 -6.77
N LEU A 607 -21.21 6.94 -6.93
CA LEU A 607 -20.19 6.41 -7.83
C LEU A 607 -20.51 6.53 -9.32
N THR A 608 -21.73 6.92 -9.70
CA THR A 608 -21.99 7.38 -11.08
C THR A 608 -21.34 8.74 -11.38
N GLY A 609 -21.03 9.55 -10.35
CA GLY A 609 -20.44 10.87 -10.49
C GLY A 609 -19.13 10.91 -11.28
N PRO A 610 -18.15 10.00 -11.03
CA PRO A 610 -16.93 9.90 -11.84
C PRO A 610 -17.16 9.59 -13.33
N ILE A 611 -18.35 9.11 -13.73
CA ILE A 611 -18.70 8.73 -15.10
C ILE A 611 -19.56 9.80 -15.79
N ILE A 612 -20.59 10.32 -15.10
CA ILE A 612 -21.61 11.20 -15.69
C ILE A 612 -21.81 12.51 -14.92
N GLY A 613 -21.01 12.78 -13.87
CA GLY A 613 -21.10 14.01 -13.08
C GLY A 613 -20.73 15.28 -13.86
N SER A 614 -20.72 16.42 -13.19
CA SER A 614 -20.37 17.72 -13.78
C SER A 614 -18.89 17.85 -14.14
N ASP A 615 -18.00 17.19 -13.39
CA ASP A 615 -16.55 17.13 -13.62
C ASP A 615 -16.05 15.69 -13.45
N PRO A 616 -16.36 14.79 -14.42
CA PRO A 616 -16.16 13.37 -14.26
C PRO A 616 -14.68 12.98 -14.52
N THR A 617 -14.12 12.11 -13.66
CA THR A 617 -12.75 11.62 -13.81
C THR A 617 -12.58 10.52 -14.87
N ALA A 618 -13.67 9.84 -15.27
CA ALA A 618 -13.67 8.77 -16.28
C ALA A 618 -14.92 8.80 -17.19
N PRO A 619 -15.20 9.90 -17.90
CA PRO A 619 -16.43 10.04 -18.70
C PRO A 619 -16.54 9.05 -19.87
N TYR A 620 -15.44 8.43 -20.26
CA TYR A 620 -15.38 7.43 -21.32
C TYR A 620 -15.74 6.01 -20.87
N CYS A 621 -15.90 5.79 -19.56
CA CYS A 621 -16.28 4.49 -19.00
C CYS A 621 -17.80 4.20 -19.09
N LYS A 622 -18.53 4.94 -19.93
CA LYS A 622 -19.94 4.67 -20.22
C LYS A 622 -20.12 3.40 -21.04
N ILE A 623 -21.11 2.59 -20.67
CA ILE A 623 -21.56 1.40 -21.40
C ILE A 623 -23.00 1.64 -21.83
N SER A 624 -23.29 1.45 -23.13
CA SER A 624 -24.63 1.70 -23.67
C SER A 624 -25.67 0.82 -22.98
N GLY A 625 -26.78 1.41 -22.57
CA GLY A 625 -27.86 0.69 -21.88
C GLY A 625 -27.60 0.30 -20.42
N GLN A 626 -26.40 0.55 -19.87
CA GLN A 626 -26.04 0.17 -18.51
C GLN A 626 -25.82 1.39 -17.61
N ASP A 627 -26.30 1.34 -16.37
CA ASP A 627 -25.78 2.22 -15.32
C ASP A 627 -24.39 1.74 -14.91
N VAL A 628 -23.45 2.68 -14.83
CA VAL A 628 -22.06 2.42 -14.45
C VAL A 628 -21.69 3.25 -13.24
N GLY A 629 -21.26 2.59 -12.18
CA GLY A 629 -20.60 3.19 -11.04
C GLY A 629 -19.10 2.85 -11.04
N GLY A 630 -18.25 3.79 -10.61
CA GLY A 630 -16.83 3.49 -10.52
C GLY A 630 -15.98 4.63 -9.98
N LYS A 631 -14.70 4.33 -9.74
CA LYS A 631 -13.72 5.28 -9.20
C LYS A 631 -12.35 5.08 -9.79
N THR A 632 -11.71 6.15 -10.19
CA THR A 632 -10.30 6.18 -10.60
C THR A 632 -9.38 6.22 -9.40
N GLY A 633 -8.22 5.56 -9.50
CA GLY A 633 -7.08 5.68 -8.60
C GLY A 633 -5.84 6.18 -9.34
N THR A 634 -5.06 6.99 -8.65
CA THR A 634 -3.75 7.49 -9.08
C THR A 634 -2.91 7.67 -7.84
N THR A 635 -1.73 7.07 -7.80
CA THR A 635 -0.80 7.21 -6.69
C THR A 635 0.10 8.43 -6.84
N THR A 636 0.73 8.84 -5.74
CA THR A 636 1.77 9.85 -5.73
C THR A 636 2.87 9.45 -6.73
N ASN A 637 3.46 10.42 -7.43
CA ASN A 637 4.44 10.21 -8.50
C ASN A 637 3.93 9.39 -9.70
N ASN A 638 2.61 9.15 -9.79
CA ASN A 638 2.00 8.41 -10.90
C ASN A 638 2.53 6.99 -11.11
N TYR A 639 2.88 6.26 -10.06
CA TYR A 639 3.36 4.88 -10.18
C TYR A 639 2.25 3.90 -10.58
N ASP A 640 1.03 4.13 -10.10
CA ASP A 640 -0.10 3.24 -10.33
C ASP A 640 -1.32 3.98 -10.86
N ARG A 641 -2.07 3.33 -11.74
CA ARG A 641 -3.38 3.71 -12.20
C ARG A 641 -4.37 2.62 -11.85
N TRP A 642 -5.52 3.03 -11.35
CA TRP A 642 -6.61 2.14 -11.01
C TRP A 642 -7.91 2.60 -11.61
N PHE A 643 -8.76 1.66 -11.91
CA PHE A 643 -10.19 1.87 -12.08
C PHE A 643 -10.94 0.67 -11.50
N CYS A 644 -11.78 0.93 -10.50
CA CYS A 644 -12.71 -0.04 -9.95
C CYS A 644 -14.11 0.41 -10.26
N GLY A 645 -14.88 -0.44 -10.94
CA GLY A 645 -16.23 -0.07 -11.39
C GLY A 645 -17.13 -1.28 -11.52
N PHE A 646 -18.42 -1.02 -11.64
CA PHE A 646 -19.47 -2.03 -11.69
C PHE A 646 -20.66 -1.59 -12.53
N THR A 647 -21.44 -2.55 -12.97
CA THR A 647 -22.78 -2.44 -13.53
C THR A 647 -23.77 -3.19 -12.65
N ASN A 648 -24.94 -3.53 -13.12
CA ASN A 648 -25.84 -4.46 -12.41
C ASN A 648 -25.46 -5.93 -12.55
N TYR A 649 -24.56 -6.27 -13.50
CA TYR A 649 -24.17 -7.64 -13.80
C TYR A 649 -22.83 -8.00 -13.15
N TYR A 650 -21.83 -7.17 -13.37
CA TYR A 650 -20.45 -7.47 -12.99
C TYR A 650 -19.75 -6.30 -12.30
N THR A 651 -18.80 -6.65 -11.45
CA THR A 651 -17.84 -5.72 -10.85
C THR A 651 -16.45 -6.06 -11.35
N ALA A 652 -15.67 -5.04 -11.72
CA ALA A 652 -14.29 -5.28 -12.09
C ALA A 652 -13.34 -4.23 -11.51
N ALA A 653 -12.16 -4.67 -11.09
CA ALA A 653 -11.05 -3.82 -10.68
C ALA A 653 -9.86 -4.04 -11.62
N THR A 654 -9.31 -2.93 -12.12
CA THR A 654 -8.16 -2.92 -13.03
C THR A 654 -7.06 -2.07 -12.46
N TRP A 655 -5.85 -2.63 -12.40
CA TRP A 655 -4.61 -1.93 -12.12
C TRP A 655 -3.76 -1.83 -13.39
N TYR A 656 -2.96 -0.74 -13.49
CA TYR A 656 -1.97 -0.53 -14.54
C TYR A 656 -0.76 0.20 -13.95
N GLY A 657 0.45 -0.31 -14.19
CA GLY A 657 1.70 0.23 -13.67
C GLY A 657 2.93 -0.58 -14.12
N PHE A 658 4.06 -0.32 -13.51
CA PHE A 658 5.27 -1.15 -13.64
C PHE A 658 5.37 -2.13 -12.46
N ASP A 659 6.03 -3.25 -12.66
CA ASP A 659 6.30 -4.22 -11.57
C ASP A 659 7.14 -3.58 -10.46
N GLN A 660 8.15 -2.81 -10.83
CA GLN A 660 8.84 -1.91 -9.92
C GLN A 660 8.19 -0.51 -9.99
N PRO A 661 8.01 0.18 -8.85
CA PRO A 661 7.38 1.50 -8.84
C PRO A 661 8.16 2.53 -9.67
N GLU A 662 7.69 2.80 -10.87
CA GLU A 662 8.24 3.81 -11.78
C GLU A 662 7.18 4.82 -12.20
N ASN A 663 7.62 6.03 -12.57
CA ASN A 663 6.72 7.10 -12.95
C ASN A 663 6.13 6.88 -14.35
N LEU A 664 4.82 6.66 -14.41
CA LEU A 664 4.05 6.53 -15.66
C LEU A 664 3.91 7.85 -16.43
N TYR A 665 4.50 8.97 -15.97
CA TYR A 665 4.34 10.29 -16.58
C TYR A 665 4.84 10.37 -18.03
N PRO A 666 6.00 9.78 -18.40
CA PRO A 666 6.42 9.70 -19.80
C PRO A 666 5.43 8.93 -20.67
N ALA A 667 4.72 7.96 -20.05
CA ALA A 667 3.70 7.14 -20.69
C ALA A 667 2.31 7.82 -20.77
N LYS A 668 2.24 9.15 -20.58
CA LYS A 668 1.02 9.95 -20.83
C LYS A 668 0.68 9.97 -22.32
N ALA A 669 0.00 8.96 -22.78
CA ALA A 669 -0.85 9.12 -23.95
C ALA A 669 -2.13 9.86 -23.50
N ASN A 670 -2.29 11.11 -23.93
CA ASN A 670 -3.52 11.89 -23.91
C ASN A 670 -4.22 12.07 -22.53
N GLY A 671 -3.49 12.04 -21.39
CA GLY A 671 -4.07 12.38 -20.09
C GLY A 671 -5.14 11.41 -19.54
N THR A 672 -5.41 10.29 -20.22
CA THR A 672 -6.43 9.33 -19.80
C THR A 672 -5.89 8.26 -18.87
N ASN A 673 -6.72 7.81 -17.92
CA ASN A 673 -6.38 6.70 -17.04
C ASN A 673 -6.41 5.37 -17.84
N ARG A 674 -5.24 4.72 -18.01
CA ARG A 674 -5.11 3.50 -18.82
C ARG A 674 -5.83 2.29 -18.21
N ALA A 675 -5.83 2.15 -16.88
CA ALA A 675 -6.61 1.13 -16.21
C ALA A 675 -8.10 1.26 -16.54
N ALA A 676 -8.62 2.50 -16.56
CA ALA A 676 -10.01 2.77 -16.93
C ALA A 676 -10.29 2.51 -18.43
N ARG A 677 -9.27 2.68 -19.30
CA ARG A 677 -9.40 2.34 -20.72
C ARG A 677 -9.48 0.83 -20.94
N LEU A 678 -8.64 0.05 -20.28
CA LEU A 678 -8.72 -1.42 -20.31
C LEU A 678 -10.04 -1.89 -19.72
N TRP A 679 -10.44 -1.36 -18.56
CA TRP A 679 -11.70 -1.68 -17.92
C TRP A 679 -12.89 -1.51 -18.89
N VAL A 680 -12.99 -0.37 -19.54
CA VAL A 680 -14.14 -0.09 -20.42
C VAL A 680 -14.10 -0.91 -21.72
N ALA A 681 -12.91 -1.22 -22.22
CA ALA A 681 -12.78 -2.08 -23.42
C ALA A 681 -13.30 -3.49 -23.12
N VAL A 682 -12.84 -4.10 -22.02
CA VAL A 682 -13.33 -5.41 -21.59
C VAL A 682 -14.82 -5.36 -21.27
N MET A 683 -15.25 -4.43 -20.43
CA MET A 683 -16.63 -4.41 -19.95
C MET A 683 -17.65 -4.10 -21.06
N LYS A 684 -17.28 -3.38 -22.10
CA LYS A 684 -18.15 -3.20 -23.29
C LYS A 684 -18.36 -4.52 -24.02
N LYS A 685 -17.33 -5.34 -24.14
CA LYS A 685 -17.42 -6.67 -24.77
C LYS A 685 -18.26 -7.61 -23.92
N VAL A 686 -17.96 -7.66 -22.61
CA VAL A 686 -18.72 -8.46 -21.62
C VAL A 686 -20.22 -8.12 -21.60
N HIS A 687 -20.58 -6.90 -21.96
CA HIS A 687 -22.00 -6.44 -21.95
C HIS A 687 -22.63 -6.39 -23.34
N SER A 688 -21.95 -6.84 -24.41
CA SER A 688 -22.49 -6.71 -25.79
C SER A 688 -23.87 -7.32 -25.96
N ASP A 689 -24.08 -8.47 -25.33
CA ASP A 689 -25.30 -9.30 -25.50
C ASP A 689 -26.21 -9.25 -24.25
N LEU A 690 -25.84 -8.43 -23.23
CA LEU A 690 -26.63 -8.31 -22.02
C LEU A 690 -27.74 -7.25 -22.16
N PRO A 691 -28.94 -7.52 -21.64
CA PRO A 691 -30.03 -6.54 -21.61
C PRO A 691 -29.64 -5.24 -20.92
N SER A 692 -30.28 -4.14 -21.35
CA SER A 692 -30.13 -2.85 -20.64
C SER A 692 -30.60 -2.95 -19.20
N SER A 693 -29.82 -2.40 -18.26
CA SER A 693 -30.13 -2.47 -16.84
C SER A 693 -29.78 -1.17 -16.10
N LYS A 694 -30.60 -0.84 -15.12
CA LYS A 694 -30.45 0.32 -14.23
C LYS A 694 -30.29 -0.12 -12.78
N PHE A 695 -29.63 0.71 -11.96
CA PHE A 695 -29.56 0.44 -10.53
C PHE A 695 -30.97 0.55 -9.93
N GLU A 696 -31.44 -0.52 -9.35
CA GLU A 696 -32.75 -0.58 -8.72
C GLU A 696 -32.76 0.23 -7.43
N LYS A 697 -33.78 1.11 -7.30
CA LYS A 697 -33.93 1.96 -6.12
C LYS A 697 -34.76 1.23 -5.05
N PRO A 698 -34.18 0.92 -3.87
CA PRO A 698 -34.90 0.34 -2.76
C PRO A 698 -36.09 1.21 -2.28
N SER A 699 -37.09 0.56 -1.73
CA SER A 699 -38.34 1.23 -1.28
C SER A 699 -38.12 2.21 -0.12
N ASN A 700 -37.03 2.05 0.62
CA ASN A 700 -36.63 2.93 1.73
C ASN A 700 -35.82 4.15 1.30
N ILE A 701 -35.63 4.37 0.00
CA ILE A 701 -34.96 5.55 -0.55
C ILE A 701 -35.97 6.63 -0.93
N VAL A 702 -35.78 7.79 -0.35
CA VAL A 702 -36.55 9.02 -0.58
C VAL A 702 -35.68 10.10 -1.21
N THR A 703 -36.27 11.15 -1.75
CA THR A 703 -35.56 12.29 -2.33
C THR A 703 -35.94 13.58 -1.63
N ALA A 704 -35.02 14.53 -1.55
CA ALA A 704 -35.25 15.88 -1.10
C ALA A 704 -34.52 16.88 -1.99
N LYS A 705 -35.07 18.09 -2.12
CA LYS A 705 -34.40 19.21 -2.77
C LYS A 705 -33.41 19.84 -1.80
N ILE A 706 -32.14 19.85 -2.13
CA ILE A 706 -31.01 20.21 -1.24
C ILE A 706 -30.37 21.51 -1.73
N CYS A 707 -29.99 22.36 -0.78
CA CYS A 707 -29.12 23.50 -1.00
C CYS A 707 -27.67 23.03 -1.12
N LYS A 708 -26.96 23.32 -2.22
CA LYS A 708 -25.59 22.88 -2.43
C LYS A 708 -24.57 23.48 -1.45
N ALA A 709 -24.85 24.69 -0.98
CA ALA A 709 -23.95 25.40 -0.09
C ALA A 709 -23.96 24.83 1.36
N SER A 710 -25.13 24.36 1.84
CA SER A 710 -25.27 23.87 3.21
C SER A 710 -25.43 22.36 3.33
N GLY A 711 -25.84 21.68 2.25
CA GLY A 711 -26.18 20.25 2.29
C GLY A 711 -27.52 19.95 2.98
N LYS A 712 -28.29 20.97 3.36
CA LYS A 712 -29.58 20.89 4.05
C LYS A 712 -30.75 21.04 3.06
N VAL A 713 -31.98 20.70 3.49
CA VAL A 713 -33.16 20.84 2.66
C VAL A 713 -33.34 22.31 2.22
N ALA A 714 -33.48 22.51 0.93
CA ALA A 714 -33.53 23.86 0.36
C ALA A 714 -34.80 24.62 0.80
N THR A 715 -34.63 25.92 1.05
CA THR A 715 -35.70 26.92 1.24
C THR A 715 -35.77 27.85 0.03
N ASP A 716 -36.74 28.75 -0.01
CA ASP A 716 -36.90 29.75 -1.09
C ASP A 716 -35.70 30.72 -1.20
N ALA A 717 -34.90 30.84 -0.12
CA ALA A 717 -33.69 31.66 -0.12
C ALA A 717 -32.48 30.96 -0.82
N CYS A 718 -32.57 29.66 -1.09
CA CYS A 718 -31.51 28.91 -1.71
C CYS A 718 -31.49 29.05 -3.23
N THR A 719 -30.45 29.64 -3.79
CA THR A 719 -30.30 29.92 -5.22
C THR A 719 -29.73 28.74 -6.02
N ASP A 720 -28.89 27.92 -5.41
CA ASP A 720 -28.30 26.73 -6.07
C ASP A 720 -28.72 25.44 -5.34
N THR A 721 -29.57 24.67 -6.00
CA THR A 721 -30.24 23.51 -5.45
C THR A 721 -30.19 22.33 -6.40
N TYR A 722 -30.29 21.12 -5.83
CA TYR A 722 -30.39 19.87 -6.60
C TYR A 722 -31.21 18.83 -5.83
N THR A 723 -31.65 17.78 -6.50
CA THR A 723 -32.33 16.66 -5.86
C THR A 723 -31.33 15.59 -5.43
N GLU A 724 -31.41 15.14 -4.14
CA GLU A 724 -30.54 14.12 -3.58
C GLU A 724 -31.34 12.95 -3.01
N TYR A 725 -30.69 11.78 -2.95
CA TYR A 725 -31.22 10.55 -2.38
C TYR A 725 -30.84 10.38 -0.91
N PHE A 726 -31.80 9.91 -0.11
CA PHE A 726 -31.65 9.65 1.33
C PHE A 726 -32.29 8.32 1.71
N VAL A 727 -31.73 7.65 2.69
CA VAL A 727 -32.47 6.62 3.42
C VAL A 727 -33.62 7.32 4.16
N LYS A 728 -34.79 6.72 4.19
CA LYS A 728 -35.94 7.26 4.92
C LYS A 728 -35.59 7.52 6.40
N GLY A 729 -35.77 8.74 6.86
CA GLY A 729 -35.41 9.17 8.21
C GLY A 729 -34.03 9.84 8.35
N THR A 730 -33.25 9.96 7.23
CA THR A 730 -31.94 10.63 7.27
C THR A 730 -31.91 11.94 6.47
N ILE A 731 -33.10 12.44 6.05
CA ILE A 731 -33.19 13.75 5.40
C ILE A 731 -32.72 14.81 6.41
N PRO A 732 -31.76 15.68 6.06
CA PRO A 732 -31.28 16.73 6.96
C PRO A 732 -32.39 17.81 7.16
N GLU A 733 -32.16 18.65 8.16
CA GLU A 733 -33.01 19.80 8.45
C GLU A 733 -33.06 20.84 7.32
N TYR A 734 -33.95 21.84 7.43
CA TYR A 734 -34.01 22.93 6.48
C TYR A 734 -32.80 23.85 6.55
N CYS A 735 -32.45 24.44 5.41
CA CYS A 735 -31.35 25.38 5.27
C CYS A 735 -31.61 26.69 5.99
N GLU A 736 -30.82 27.01 7.00
CA GLU A 736 -30.88 28.29 7.75
C GLU A 736 -29.72 29.24 7.38
N GLY A 737 -28.97 28.92 6.32
CA GLY A 737 -27.58 29.35 6.14
C GLY A 737 -27.34 30.37 5.03
N HIS A 738 -28.33 31.15 4.56
CA HIS A 738 -28.05 32.17 3.56
C HIS A 738 -28.42 33.57 4.06
N GLU A 739 -27.42 34.46 3.99
CA GLU A 739 -27.67 35.88 4.16
C GLU A 739 -27.51 36.61 2.83
N LYS A 740 -28.61 37.24 2.37
CA LYS A 740 -28.64 38.00 1.14
C LYS A 740 -28.36 39.46 1.48
N LEU A 741 -27.25 39.96 1.01
CA LEU A 741 -26.82 41.33 1.26
C LEU A 741 -26.70 42.08 -0.07
N THR A 742 -27.03 43.36 -0.04
CA THR A 742 -26.70 44.27 -1.14
C THR A 742 -25.34 44.87 -0.86
N ILE A 743 -24.40 44.64 -1.76
CA ILE A 743 -22.98 44.93 -1.61
C ILE A 743 -22.59 46.08 -2.57
N CYS A 744 -21.79 47.00 -2.10
CA CYS A 744 -21.12 47.98 -2.93
C CYS A 744 -20.05 47.31 -3.79
N LYS A 745 -20.16 47.42 -5.13
CA LYS A 745 -19.20 46.76 -6.03
C LYS A 745 -17.76 47.27 -5.88
N GLU A 746 -17.60 48.53 -5.49
CA GLU A 746 -16.25 49.13 -5.34
C GLU A 746 -15.56 48.70 -4.06
N THR A 747 -16.30 48.66 -2.91
CA THR A 747 -15.69 48.41 -1.61
C THR A 747 -15.86 46.97 -1.11
N GLY A 748 -16.80 46.21 -1.67
CA GLY A 748 -17.17 44.88 -1.18
C GLY A 748 -17.94 44.90 0.16
N LYS A 749 -18.25 46.05 0.74
CA LYS A 749 -19.00 46.24 2.01
C LYS A 749 -20.52 46.36 1.76
N ILE A 750 -21.32 46.25 2.84
CA ILE A 750 -22.79 46.47 2.74
C ILE A 750 -23.08 47.84 2.11
N ALA A 751 -23.86 47.82 1.08
CA ALA A 751 -24.12 49.03 0.30
C ALA A 751 -24.93 50.04 1.11
N THR A 752 -24.63 51.33 0.93
CA THR A 752 -25.44 52.46 1.38
C THR A 752 -26.34 52.94 0.22
N GLU A 753 -27.34 53.80 0.51
CA GLU A 753 -28.15 54.51 -0.50
C GLU A 753 -27.33 55.38 -1.46
N PHE A 754 -26.07 55.65 -1.12
CA PHE A 754 -25.16 56.50 -1.89
C PHE A 754 -24.19 55.68 -2.77
N CYS A 755 -24.18 54.36 -2.72
CA CYS A 755 -23.32 53.53 -3.54
C CYS A 755 -23.76 53.64 -5.02
N PRO A 756 -22.83 54.00 -5.94
CA PRO A 756 -23.17 54.20 -7.36
C PRO A 756 -23.47 52.89 -8.09
N GLU A 757 -22.85 51.80 -7.68
CA GLU A 757 -23.10 50.46 -8.21
C GLU A 757 -23.20 49.45 -7.07
N THR A 758 -24.29 48.70 -7.09
CA THR A 758 -24.53 47.64 -6.09
C THR A 758 -24.78 46.29 -6.78
N GLU A 759 -24.54 45.23 -6.07
CA GLU A 759 -24.92 43.87 -6.45
C GLU A 759 -25.59 43.18 -5.28
N GLU A 760 -26.60 42.35 -5.56
CA GLU A 760 -27.13 41.42 -4.59
C GLU A 760 -26.22 40.17 -4.52
N LYS A 761 -25.68 39.88 -3.35
CA LYS A 761 -24.80 38.74 -3.13
C LYS A 761 -25.30 37.90 -1.99
N THR A 762 -25.36 36.59 -2.21
CA THR A 762 -25.77 35.62 -1.19
C THR A 762 -24.48 35.01 -0.58
N TYR A 763 -24.34 35.18 0.71
CA TYR A 763 -23.21 34.61 1.48
C TYR A 763 -23.65 33.32 2.14
N ALA A 764 -22.80 32.29 2.08
CA ALA A 764 -23.01 31.04 2.80
C ALA A 764 -22.28 31.08 4.14
N LYS A 765 -22.96 30.63 5.18
CA LYS A 765 -22.30 30.39 6.47
C LYS A 765 -21.31 29.23 6.37
N LYS A 766 -20.29 29.24 7.24
CA LYS A 766 -19.36 28.14 7.38
C LYS A 766 -20.14 26.85 7.63
N PRO A 767 -19.85 25.74 6.92
CA PRO A 767 -20.51 24.46 7.16
C PRO A 767 -20.27 23.97 8.60
N GLU A 768 -21.29 23.36 9.21
CA GLU A 768 -21.18 22.82 10.58
C GLU A 768 -20.01 21.81 10.71
N LYS A 769 -19.74 21.04 9.66
CA LYS A 769 -18.64 20.10 9.59
C LYS A 769 -17.24 20.74 9.67
N GLU A 770 -17.12 22.04 9.45
CA GLU A 770 -15.86 22.79 9.56
C GLU A 770 -15.63 23.38 10.96
N ASP A 771 -16.55 23.18 11.89
CA ASP A 771 -16.40 23.60 13.29
C ASP A 771 -15.99 22.39 14.15
N THR A 772 -14.69 22.05 14.09
CA THR A 772 -14.13 20.82 14.70
C THR A 772 -12.71 21.06 15.24
N ASN A 773 -12.30 20.21 16.20
CA ASN A 773 -10.92 20.15 16.70
C ASN A 773 -10.02 19.18 15.91
N LEU A 774 -10.58 18.44 14.95
CA LEU A 774 -9.84 17.42 14.19
C LEU A 774 -8.94 18.02 13.12
N TRP A 775 -9.30 19.20 12.59
CA TRP A 775 -8.54 19.91 11.56
C TRP A 775 -8.71 21.42 11.63
N LYS A 776 -7.82 22.10 10.90
CA LYS A 776 -7.91 23.54 10.67
C LYS A 776 -7.84 23.82 9.18
N THR A 777 -8.94 24.31 8.60
CA THR A 777 -8.98 24.79 7.23
C THR A 777 -8.38 26.18 7.14
N SER A 778 -7.61 26.47 6.09
CA SER A 778 -7.06 27.81 5.85
C SER A 778 -8.20 28.80 5.63
N ASP A 779 -8.22 29.81 6.45
CA ASP A 779 -9.14 30.93 6.27
C ASP A 779 -8.65 31.78 5.10
N ASN A 780 -9.50 31.89 4.07
CA ASN A 780 -9.28 32.74 2.89
C ASN A 780 -10.39 33.78 2.73
N GLY A 781 -11.13 34.04 3.80
CA GLY A 781 -12.25 34.99 3.82
C GLY A 781 -13.52 34.49 3.09
N GLN A 782 -13.58 33.22 2.70
CA GLN A 782 -14.73 32.70 1.93
C GLN A 782 -16.04 32.62 2.72
N TYR A 783 -15.96 32.68 4.05
CA TYR A 783 -17.11 32.69 4.97
C TYR A 783 -17.33 34.04 5.61
N ASP A 784 -16.50 35.04 5.25
CA ASP A 784 -16.65 36.38 5.80
C ASP A 784 -17.90 37.02 5.23
N ILE A 785 -18.91 37.15 6.06
CA ILE A 785 -20.10 37.90 5.75
C ILE A 785 -19.79 39.37 6.06
N PRO A 786 -19.87 40.30 5.09
CA PRO A 786 -19.62 41.70 5.37
C PRO A 786 -20.52 42.19 6.48
N THR A 787 -19.98 42.76 7.54
CA THR A 787 -20.68 43.38 8.65
C THR A 787 -20.52 44.90 8.63
N GLU A 788 -19.60 45.41 7.85
CA GLU A 788 -19.33 46.84 7.73
C GLU A 788 -20.10 47.42 6.58
N THR A 789 -20.71 48.57 6.81
CA THR A 789 -21.36 49.37 5.79
C THR A 789 -20.30 50.15 4.99
N CYS A 790 -20.55 50.36 3.71
CA CYS A 790 -19.67 51.13 2.84
C CYS A 790 -19.36 52.51 3.46
N ASP A 791 -18.09 52.75 3.72
CA ASP A 791 -17.56 53.98 4.33
C ASP A 791 -17.04 54.99 3.29
N VAL A 792 -16.91 54.59 2.05
CA VAL A 792 -16.50 55.43 0.92
C VAL A 792 -17.70 56.24 0.38
N HIS A 793 -18.86 55.61 0.25
CA HIS A 793 -20.06 56.23 -0.28
C HIS A 793 -21.04 56.65 0.82
N THR A 794 -20.58 57.54 1.69
CA THR A 794 -21.35 58.07 2.84
C THR A 794 -22.11 59.32 2.48
N LYS A 795 -21.87 59.91 1.34
CA LYS A 795 -22.49 61.13 0.82
C LYS A 795 -22.78 60.99 -0.66
N LYS A 796 -23.82 61.75 -1.14
CA LYS A 796 -24.19 61.77 -2.53
C LYS A 796 -23.01 62.06 -3.45
N GLN A 797 -22.69 61.17 -4.34
CA GLN A 797 -21.67 61.45 -5.37
C GLN A 797 -22.21 62.38 -6.46
N ILE A 798 -21.39 63.32 -6.82
CA ILE A 798 -21.71 64.40 -7.75
C ILE A 798 -20.77 64.31 -8.95
N LYS A 799 -21.30 64.31 -10.16
CA LYS A 799 -20.50 64.54 -11.37
C LYS A 799 -20.19 66.01 -11.56
N ILE A 800 -18.96 66.39 -11.60
CA ILE A 800 -18.50 67.77 -11.81
C ILE A 800 -18.94 68.23 -13.21
N PRO A 801 -19.79 69.30 -13.32
CA PRO A 801 -20.10 69.86 -14.62
C PRO A 801 -19.01 70.75 -15.12
N SER A 802 -18.96 71.01 -16.44
CA SER A 802 -18.10 72.03 -17.00
C SER A 802 -18.63 73.44 -16.66
N VAL A 803 -17.84 74.20 -15.98
CA VAL A 803 -18.11 75.63 -15.69
C VAL A 803 -17.11 76.53 -16.40
N VAL A 804 -16.18 76.06 -17.17
CA VAL A 804 -15.22 76.80 -17.97
C VAL A 804 -16.01 77.58 -19.06
N GLY A 805 -15.72 78.84 -19.23
CA GLY A 805 -16.43 79.70 -20.17
C GLY A 805 -17.72 80.33 -19.64
N LYS A 806 -18.23 79.91 -18.48
CA LYS A 806 -19.38 80.54 -17.81
C LYS A 806 -18.94 81.75 -17.00
N THR A 807 -19.92 82.62 -16.63
CA THR A 807 -19.63 83.75 -15.73
C THR A 807 -19.38 83.19 -14.28
N LYS A 808 -18.59 83.88 -13.50
CA LYS A 808 -18.24 83.56 -12.14
C LYS A 808 -19.52 83.27 -11.30
N GLU A 809 -20.55 84.08 -11.41
CA GLU A 809 -21.81 83.96 -10.66
C GLU A 809 -22.51 82.64 -11.02
N LYS A 810 -22.62 82.36 -12.37
CA LYS A 810 -23.20 81.11 -12.87
C LYS A 810 -22.43 79.86 -12.43
N ALA A 811 -21.10 79.94 -12.50
CA ALA A 811 -20.18 78.87 -12.07
C ALA A 811 -20.32 78.62 -10.57
N LEU A 812 -20.25 79.67 -9.74
CA LEU A 812 -20.44 79.56 -8.31
C LEU A 812 -21.80 79.00 -7.93
N LYS A 813 -22.87 79.44 -8.58
CA LYS A 813 -24.20 78.89 -8.33
C LYS A 813 -24.26 77.43 -8.70
N THR A 814 -23.86 77.08 -9.90
CA THR A 814 -23.86 75.68 -10.37
C THR A 814 -23.10 74.74 -9.46
N LEU A 815 -21.90 75.11 -9.00
CA LEU A 815 -21.05 74.28 -8.15
C LEU A 815 -21.56 74.24 -6.69
N LYS A 816 -22.07 75.39 -6.18
CA LYS A 816 -22.69 75.43 -4.82
C LYS A 816 -24.00 74.70 -4.74
N ASP A 817 -24.85 74.77 -5.78
CA ASP A 817 -26.12 74.03 -5.83
C ASP A 817 -25.87 72.54 -5.81
N LEU A 818 -24.68 72.07 -6.21
CA LEU A 818 -24.19 70.67 -6.10
C LEU A 818 -23.56 70.36 -4.76
N GLY A 819 -23.51 71.36 -3.83
CA GLY A 819 -22.95 71.19 -2.50
C GLY A 819 -21.39 71.22 -2.43
N LEU A 820 -20.74 71.75 -3.47
CA LEU A 820 -19.28 71.87 -3.50
C LEU A 820 -18.81 73.16 -2.85
N THR A 821 -17.65 73.14 -2.17
CA THR A 821 -16.96 74.33 -1.63
C THR A 821 -16.10 74.94 -2.72
N VAL A 822 -16.46 76.11 -3.16
CA VAL A 822 -15.79 76.73 -4.31
C VAL A 822 -14.81 77.84 -3.90
N THR A 823 -13.54 77.65 -4.26
CA THR A 823 -12.52 78.70 -4.14
C THR A 823 -12.34 79.42 -5.51
N VAL A 824 -12.21 80.74 -5.44
CA VAL A 824 -12.05 81.54 -6.67
C VAL A 824 -10.65 82.15 -6.69
N GLU A 825 -9.90 81.84 -7.69
CA GLU A 825 -8.62 82.43 -8.04
C GLU A 825 -8.81 83.36 -9.24
N THR A 826 -8.03 84.43 -9.32
CA THR A 826 -8.13 85.38 -10.46
C THR A 826 -6.82 85.30 -11.25
N LYS A 827 -6.91 85.33 -12.56
CA LYS A 827 -5.76 85.32 -13.46
C LYS A 827 -6.00 86.37 -14.55
N GLU A 828 -5.02 87.20 -14.81
CA GLU A 828 -5.11 88.18 -15.94
C GLU A 828 -5.28 87.46 -17.29
N SER A 829 -6.23 87.95 -18.09
CA SER A 829 -6.60 87.24 -19.32
C SER A 829 -7.32 88.29 -20.25
N GLU A 830 -7.26 88.04 -21.52
CA GLU A 830 -7.93 88.84 -22.55
C GLU A 830 -9.44 88.55 -22.64
N LYS A 831 -9.92 87.48 -21.93
CA LYS A 831 -11.34 87.24 -21.88
C LYS A 831 -12.08 88.22 -21.01
N ALA A 832 -13.36 88.38 -21.23
CA ALA A 832 -14.24 89.28 -20.45
C ALA A 832 -14.06 89.03 -18.92
N ASP A 833 -14.02 90.11 -18.15
CA ASP A 833 -13.88 90.07 -16.69
C ASP A 833 -14.93 89.15 -16.06
N GLY A 834 -14.51 88.30 -15.12
CA GLY A 834 -15.42 87.37 -14.46
C GLY A 834 -15.69 86.06 -15.26
N THR A 835 -15.01 85.78 -16.40
CA THR A 835 -15.19 84.55 -17.14
C THR A 835 -14.31 83.45 -16.53
N VAL A 836 -14.84 82.29 -16.25
CA VAL A 836 -14.09 81.11 -15.74
C VAL A 836 -13.13 80.61 -16.84
N LEU A 837 -11.84 80.63 -16.54
CA LEU A 837 -10.76 80.20 -17.45
C LEU A 837 -10.46 78.72 -17.26
N ALA A 838 -10.51 78.24 -16.02
CA ALA A 838 -10.19 76.82 -15.65
C ALA A 838 -10.95 76.43 -14.40
N GLN A 839 -11.11 75.11 -14.23
CA GLN A 839 -11.58 74.48 -13.01
C GLN A 839 -10.58 73.41 -12.60
N SER A 840 -10.32 73.23 -11.29
CA SER A 840 -9.31 72.31 -10.76
C SER A 840 -9.70 70.83 -10.87
N LYS A 841 -11.02 70.56 -10.96
CA LYS A 841 -11.53 69.19 -11.23
C LYS A 841 -12.17 69.18 -12.63
N ALA A 842 -11.80 68.22 -13.48
CA ALA A 842 -12.26 68.11 -14.85
C ALA A 842 -13.79 67.77 -14.88
N GLU A 843 -14.46 68.17 -15.99
CA GLU A 843 -15.85 67.78 -16.29
C GLU A 843 -15.98 66.23 -16.28
N GLY A 844 -17.07 65.72 -15.70
CA GLY A 844 -17.33 64.26 -15.62
C GLY A 844 -16.61 63.54 -14.46
N THR A 845 -15.61 64.13 -13.79
CA THR A 845 -15.01 63.55 -12.60
C THR A 845 -15.98 63.50 -11.45
N THR A 846 -15.85 62.51 -10.62
CA THR A 846 -16.70 62.29 -9.43
C THR A 846 -16.14 63.09 -8.25
N ALA A 847 -17.01 63.77 -7.53
CA ALA A 847 -16.74 64.48 -6.27
C ALA A 847 -17.83 64.20 -5.26
N THR A 848 -17.60 64.45 -3.99
CA THR A 848 -18.57 64.30 -2.90
C THR A 848 -19.07 65.70 -2.43
N ALA A 849 -20.31 65.78 -1.94
CA ALA A 849 -20.84 66.99 -1.37
C ALA A 849 -19.94 67.48 -0.18
N GLY A 850 -19.41 68.70 -0.26
CA GLY A 850 -18.45 69.29 0.62
C GLY A 850 -17.01 69.33 0.08
N ASP A 851 -16.73 68.65 -1.02
CA ASP A 851 -15.40 68.74 -1.68
C ASP A 851 -15.08 70.10 -2.20
N SER A 852 -13.81 70.48 -2.13
CA SER A 852 -13.35 71.76 -2.65
C SER A 852 -13.02 71.68 -4.15
N ILE A 853 -13.45 72.69 -4.88
CA ILE A 853 -13.09 72.92 -6.24
C ILE A 853 -12.65 74.36 -6.44
N THR A 854 -11.53 74.58 -7.08
CA THR A 854 -11.04 75.91 -7.40
C THR A 854 -11.40 76.28 -8.84
N ILE A 855 -11.96 77.46 -9.04
CA ILE A 855 -12.16 77.99 -10.36
C ILE A 855 -11.27 79.23 -10.55
N THR A 856 -10.56 79.28 -11.71
CA THR A 856 -9.72 80.39 -12.07
C THR A 856 -10.56 81.31 -12.97
N VAL A 857 -10.74 82.54 -12.54
CA VAL A 857 -11.53 83.55 -13.20
C VAL A 857 -10.70 84.63 -13.82
N SER A 858 -11.08 85.12 -15.04
CA SER A 858 -10.40 86.22 -15.74
C SER A 858 -10.50 87.54 -14.93
N LYS A 859 -9.41 88.30 -14.87
CA LYS A 859 -9.31 89.65 -14.46
C LYS A 859 -8.68 90.47 -15.60
N LYS A 860 -9.31 91.54 -15.99
CA LYS A 860 -8.80 92.34 -17.11
C LYS A 860 -7.49 93.03 -16.76
N LYS A 861 -6.50 92.96 -17.64
CA LYS A 861 -5.20 93.67 -17.49
C LYS A 861 -5.45 95.17 -17.35
N LYS A 862 -4.97 95.82 -16.32
CA LYS A 862 -4.85 97.27 -16.24
C LYS A 862 -3.59 97.68 -17.06
N ASP A 863 -3.81 98.60 -18.07
CA ASP A 863 -2.72 99.33 -18.64
C ASP A 863 -2.12 100.29 -17.61
N ASP A 864 -0.94 100.09 -17.21
CA ASP A 864 -0.09 101.10 -16.54
C ASP A 864 1.35 100.93 -16.94
N THR A 865 1.75 101.88 -17.84
CA THR A 865 3.12 102.37 -18.08
C THR A 865 3.56 103.13 -16.86
N GLN A 866 4.56 102.68 -16.13
CA GLN A 866 5.74 103.41 -15.64
C GLN A 866 6.58 102.54 -14.64
N THR A 867 7.83 102.38 -15.10
CA THR A 867 8.92 102.00 -14.21
C THR A 867 9.30 103.15 -13.30
N PRO A 868 10.02 103.04 -12.18
CA PRO A 868 11.40 102.50 -12.05
C PRO A 868 11.75 101.77 -10.72
N THR A 869 12.82 101.06 -10.85
CA THR A 869 13.91 100.42 -10.21
C THR A 869 14.19 100.71 -8.68
N PRO A 870 15.07 99.86 -8.06
CA PRO A 870 14.89 99.36 -6.67
C PRO A 870 15.86 100.02 -5.69
N PRO A 871 15.92 99.62 -4.42
CA PRO A 871 17.11 98.97 -3.93
C PRO A 871 16.92 97.91 -2.82
N LYS A 872 17.75 96.85 -2.88
CA LYS A 872 18.63 96.19 -1.96
C LYS A 872 18.23 96.10 -0.48
N GLY A 873 18.37 94.97 0.00
CA GLY A 873 19.14 94.68 1.22
C GLY A 873 18.63 93.54 2.14
N ASN A 874 19.45 92.58 2.06
CA ASN A 874 19.99 91.79 3.18
C ASN A 874 19.12 90.84 4.03
N ASN A 875 19.53 89.58 3.94
CA ASN A 875 20.13 88.74 4.97
C ASN A 875 19.22 88.29 6.10
N GLU A 876 19.24 87.17 6.50
CA GLU A 876 20.04 86.05 6.94
C GLU A 876 19.10 84.89 7.32
N ALA A 877 19.40 83.77 6.89
CA ALA A 877 20.10 82.65 7.51
C ALA A 877 19.35 82.07 8.73
N VAL A 878 19.21 80.85 8.86
CA VAL A 878 20.07 79.76 9.28
C VAL A 878 19.25 78.53 9.65
N ASN A 879 19.63 77.42 9.11
CA ASN A 879 19.78 76.07 9.70
C ASN A 879 18.58 75.41 10.46
N ASP A 880 18.40 74.13 10.50
CA ASP A 880 19.17 72.86 10.37
C ASP A 880 18.20 71.76 10.08
N VAL A 881 18.47 70.86 9.15
CA VAL A 881 19.24 69.59 9.21
C VAL A 881 18.69 68.57 10.22
N VAL A 882 18.33 67.42 9.71
CA VAL A 882 18.75 66.07 10.04
C VAL A 882 17.74 65.13 9.34
N VAL A 883 18.05 64.49 8.18
CA VAL A 883 18.74 63.24 7.89
C VAL A 883 18.08 61.99 8.46
N ASP A 884 17.38 61.26 7.62
CA ASP A 884 17.73 59.93 7.08
C ASP A 884 17.77 58.73 8.11
N PRO A 885 17.77 57.47 7.74
CA PRO A 885 17.47 56.78 6.47
C PRO A 885 16.61 55.50 6.65
N ASP A 886 16.12 54.92 5.68
CA ASP A 886 16.35 53.57 5.18
C ASP A 886 15.24 53.10 4.26
N ALA A 887 15.56 53.12 2.97
CA ALA A 887 15.03 52.18 1.98
C ALA A 887 16.07 51.09 1.71
N PRO A 888 15.69 49.92 1.28
CA PRO A 888 16.27 49.48 0.04
C PRO A 888 15.25 48.92 -0.98
N ALA A 889 15.41 49.42 -2.10
CA ALA A 889 15.57 48.98 -3.48
C ALA A 889 15.06 47.57 -3.84
N ALA A 890 14.32 47.60 -4.92
CA ALA A 890 14.00 46.49 -5.82
C ALA A 890 15.22 45.77 -6.35
N ASN A 891 15.06 44.53 -6.68
CA ASN A 891 15.65 43.96 -7.89
C ASN A 891 14.76 42.85 -8.48
N ASN A 892 14.55 43.01 -9.78
CA ASN A 892 14.06 42.04 -10.75
C ASN A 892 15.04 40.89 -10.92
N GLU A 893 14.55 39.79 -11.39
CA GLU A 893 14.86 38.95 -12.55
C GLU A 893 14.42 37.51 -12.28
N VAL A 894 13.46 36.97 -13.00
CA VAL A 894 13.46 36.38 -14.37
C VAL A 894 14.17 35.02 -14.43
N LYS A 895 13.36 34.01 -14.86
CA LYS A 895 13.68 32.67 -15.41
C LYS A 895 14.20 31.62 -14.43
N GLU A 896 13.66 30.42 -14.40
CA GLU A 896 13.09 29.50 -15.42
C GLU A 896 11.94 28.63 -14.82
#